data_f4f5e8dac601a73137615a79822ec7bc
#
_entry.id   f4f5e8dac601a73137615a79822ec7bc
#
_cell.length_a   1.000
_cell.length_b   1.000
_cell.length_c   1.000
_cell.angle_alpha   90.00
_cell.angle_beta   90.00
_cell.angle_gamma   90.00
#
_symmetry.space_group_name_H-M   'P 1'
#
loop_
_entity.id
_entity.type
_entity.pdbx_description
1 polymer ?
#
loop_
_entity_poly.entity_id
_entity_poly.type
_entity_poly.pdbx_seq_one_letter_code
_entity_poly.pdbx_strand_id
1 'polypeptide(L)'
;VRPRIGLVLGGGGARGAAHIGVLEVLEKLRIPVDCVAGTSMGALVAGAYAAGLAPEVMRRELAKADWNDMFIDNPDYSEMSYRNKATLTRFLPGSETGVSADGVRYQSGVVAGQKIKLFFNQLVRANQGERNIEDLPLPLSIVATDIGNGDRVVFRDGSLTTAMRASMSVPGLLAPVDYQGRKLVDGGLVDNVPIAEVRERCKADIVIAVNVGSPLMKAEDVGSLITVSGQMVNILTEQNVTRSLALLTPNDIYIKPNLDGITAGDFPRHAETADRGRAAAEALMPNLQRLSQSEAAYLAWWKGIEGTSRVSPRIDMVEVVAPKLVNPAAIERHLHVGQGATIRPAEINRDLLRMYGDGYYESVDYTVLTQRDRNILRVLPIEKSWGPDYLRFALSLDADSTKGATFGLRAAYHKTLINDLGGELIASVDVGSANGVGLEYYQPLDAAQRYFVDGAAVYGRTTWNIFQNDRRIAIYNMRDAGVRVSAGINVGLLGQIRLGWLERNRRFELDTGDPSLPNGSATFGGIKATLDFDQMNRMYFATDGWAAKISYFDSPQADYSRLDVDLRGAFSMRNTVISSRVAYSGSPRGSLPIYDSATLGGFLNMTAYAKGQIIGDNISYAGVRTEQIIGRLPLGLRGDMRLGVALEVARAGYRYTETQTNGLLNSMAVYLGGETPFGPVYVGAGYSTSGVSNLFLSVGVP
;
A
#
# COMPACT_ATOMS: atom_id res chain seq x y z
N VAL A 1 38.88 34.38 -14.90
CA VAL A 1 38.24 33.44 -13.96
C VAL A 1 36.76 33.79 -13.96
N ARG A 2 35.90 32.81 -14.30
CA ARG A 2 34.45 33.02 -14.22
C ARG A 2 33.99 33.11 -12.75
N PRO A 3 32.89 33.76 -12.45
CA PRO A 3 32.32 33.73 -11.11
C PRO A 3 31.91 32.32 -10.73
N ARG A 4 32.03 31.97 -9.45
CA ARG A 4 31.51 30.73 -8.89
C ARG A 4 30.00 30.83 -8.71
N ILE A 5 29.28 29.88 -9.27
CA ILE A 5 27.83 29.87 -9.28
C ILE A 5 27.32 28.78 -8.33
N GLY A 6 26.56 29.19 -7.31
CA GLY A 6 25.81 28.29 -6.43
C GLY A 6 24.35 28.20 -6.87
N LEU A 7 23.86 26.99 -7.08
CA LEU A 7 22.46 26.73 -7.41
C LEU A 7 21.70 26.29 -6.17
N VAL A 8 20.55 26.90 -5.93
CA VAL A 8 19.67 26.59 -4.78
C VAL A 8 18.30 26.19 -5.28
N LEU A 9 17.87 24.98 -4.91
CA LEU A 9 16.59 24.42 -5.30
C LEU A 9 15.71 24.21 -4.06
N GLY A 10 14.64 24.99 -3.95
CA GLY A 10 13.74 24.96 -2.79
C GLY A 10 12.76 23.81 -2.81
N GLY A 11 12.16 23.51 -1.65
CA GLY A 11 11.10 22.53 -1.50
C GLY A 11 9.74 23.06 -1.92
N GLY A 12 8.83 22.15 -2.26
CA GLY A 12 7.47 22.49 -2.68
C GLY A 12 6.63 21.29 -3.14
N GLY A 13 7.03 20.08 -2.79
CA GLY A 13 6.34 18.85 -3.23
C GLY A 13 6.33 18.75 -4.76
N ALA A 14 5.19 18.41 -5.35
CA ALA A 14 5.02 18.30 -6.81
C ALA A 14 5.41 19.55 -7.58
N ARG A 15 5.32 20.73 -6.96
CA ARG A 15 5.73 22.03 -7.54
C ARG A 15 7.24 22.05 -7.86
N GLY A 16 8.03 21.20 -7.20
CA GLY A 16 9.47 21.06 -7.44
C GLY A 16 9.85 20.53 -8.82
N ALA A 17 8.91 19.97 -9.59
CA ALA A 17 9.15 19.62 -10.99
C ALA A 17 9.53 20.85 -11.84
N ALA A 18 9.18 22.06 -11.39
CA ALA A 18 9.60 23.32 -12.04
C ALA A 18 11.12 23.49 -12.09
N HIS A 19 11.87 22.90 -11.14
CA HIS A 19 13.32 22.93 -11.15
C HIS A 19 13.92 22.32 -12.42
N ILE A 20 13.27 21.28 -12.96
CA ILE A 20 13.73 20.61 -14.19
C ILE A 20 13.69 21.60 -15.36
N GLY A 21 12.60 22.36 -15.49
CA GLY A 21 12.49 23.40 -16.52
C GLY A 21 13.53 24.51 -16.39
N VAL A 22 13.86 24.89 -15.16
CA VAL A 22 14.95 25.83 -14.90
C VAL A 22 16.29 25.26 -15.33
N LEU A 23 16.59 24.01 -14.97
CA LEU A 23 17.83 23.32 -15.37
C LEU A 23 17.95 23.19 -16.89
N GLU A 24 16.85 22.94 -17.61
CA GLU A 24 16.82 22.91 -19.08
C GLU A 24 17.27 24.26 -19.68
N VAL A 25 16.87 25.40 -19.09
CA VAL A 25 17.31 26.71 -19.51
C VAL A 25 18.78 26.95 -19.18
N LEU A 26 19.25 26.54 -18.00
CA LEU A 26 20.67 26.65 -17.66
C LEU A 26 21.56 25.84 -18.62
N GLU A 27 21.11 24.65 -19.01
CA GLU A 27 21.78 23.79 -20.00
C GLU A 27 21.80 24.47 -21.38
N LYS A 28 20.65 24.96 -21.86
CA LYS A 28 20.51 25.68 -23.13
C LYS A 28 21.42 26.91 -23.20
N LEU A 29 21.54 27.60 -22.07
CA LEU A 29 22.41 28.80 -21.96
C LEU A 29 23.87 28.44 -21.63
N ARG A 30 24.19 27.15 -21.43
CA ARG A 30 25.54 26.69 -21.11
C ARG A 30 26.09 27.35 -19.83
N ILE A 31 25.28 27.33 -18.78
CA ILE A 31 25.66 27.91 -17.48
C ILE A 31 26.12 26.75 -16.56
N PRO A 32 27.44 26.65 -16.29
CA PRO A 32 27.94 25.67 -15.35
C PRO A 32 27.74 26.13 -13.91
N VAL A 33 27.42 25.24 -13.00
CA VAL A 33 27.31 25.51 -11.56
C VAL A 33 28.48 24.86 -10.80
N ASP A 34 28.91 25.48 -9.70
CA ASP A 34 30.06 25.03 -8.91
C ASP A 34 29.64 24.21 -7.68
N CYS A 35 28.41 24.42 -7.19
CA CYS A 35 27.77 23.56 -6.18
C CYS A 35 26.26 23.74 -6.25
N VAL A 36 25.55 22.78 -5.66
CA VAL A 36 24.10 22.81 -5.56
C VAL A 36 23.66 22.47 -4.14
N ALA A 37 22.64 23.18 -3.66
CA ALA A 37 21.96 22.87 -2.40
C ALA A 37 20.47 22.71 -2.65
N GLY A 38 19.84 21.76 -1.99
CA GLY A 38 18.42 21.48 -2.16
C GLY A 38 17.74 21.07 -0.87
N THR A 39 16.42 21.32 -0.85
CA THR A 39 15.52 20.95 0.24
C THR A 39 14.30 20.27 -0.34
N SER A 40 13.85 19.18 0.28
CA SER A 40 12.64 18.43 -0.10
C SER A 40 12.68 18.00 -1.57
N MET A 41 11.68 18.32 -2.39
CA MET A 41 11.73 18.03 -3.84
C MET A 41 12.93 18.71 -4.53
N GLY A 42 13.37 19.85 -4.04
CA GLY A 42 14.60 20.47 -4.50
C GLY A 42 15.85 19.62 -4.22
N ALA A 43 15.87 18.88 -3.12
CA ALA A 43 16.94 17.94 -2.81
C ALA A 43 16.94 16.73 -3.77
N LEU A 44 15.76 16.26 -4.18
CA LEU A 44 15.63 15.19 -5.18
C LEU A 44 16.24 15.64 -6.52
N VAL A 45 15.84 16.80 -7.01
CA VAL A 45 16.34 17.34 -8.29
C VAL A 45 17.83 17.68 -8.21
N ALA A 46 18.27 18.29 -7.10
CA ALA A 46 19.66 18.62 -6.87
C ALA A 46 20.53 17.36 -6.79
N GLY A 47 20.08 16.34 -6.08
CA GLY A 47 20.78 15.06 -5.95
C GLY A 47 20.89 14.31 -7.28
N ALA A 48 19.83 14.26 -8.05
CA ALA A 48 19.84 13.66 -9.39
C ALA A 48 20.80 14.43 -10.33
N TYR A 49 20.77 15.74 -10.29
CA TYR A 49 21.63 16.61 -11.11
C TYR A 49 23.10 16.44 -10.72
N ALA A 50 23.41 16.47 -9.43
CA ALA A 50 24.77 16.26 -8.94
C ALA A 50 25.30 14.83 -9.23
N ALA A 51 24.42 13.84 -9.32
CA ALA A 51 24.74 12.47 -9.73
C ALA A 51 24.91 12.32 -11.26
N GLY A 52 24.78 13.40 -12.03
CA GLY A 52 25.00 13.43 -13.48
C GLY A 52 23.79 13.14 -14.34
N LEU A 53 22.56 13.27 -13.82
CA LEU A 53 21.36 13.17 -14.64
C LEU A 53 21.09 14.48 -15.36
N ALA A 54 21.03 14.43 -16.69
CA ALA A 54 20.59 15.55 -17.50
C ALA A 54 19.10 15.86 -17.25
N PRO A 55 18.68 17.14 -17.35
CA PRO A 55 17.28 17.55 -17.13
C PRO A 55 16.26 16.78 -17.98
N GLU A 56 16.59 16.49 -19.24
CA GLU A 56 15.72 15.69 -20.13
C GLU A 56 15.51 14.26 -19.60
N VAL A 57 16.58 13.64 -19.05
CA VAL A 57 16.49 12.30 -18.44
C VAL A 57 15.60 12.33 -17.20
N MET A 58 15.75 13.36 -16.35
CA MET A 58 14.88 13.53 -15.17
C MET A 58 13.42 13.67 -15.59
N ARG A 59 13.13 14.52 -16.58
CA ARG A 59 11.75 14.70 -17.10
C ARG A 59 11.15 13.36 -17.57
N ARG A 60 11.93 12.58 -18.28
CA ARG A 60 11.51 11.25 -18.77
C ARG A 60 11.26 10.26 -17.66
N GLU A 61 12.13 10.19 -16.64
CA GLU A 61 11.97 9.28 -15.51
C GLU A 61 10.76 9.66 -14.63
N LEU A 62 10.52 10.97 -14.42
CA LEU A 62 9.32 11.43 -13.73
C LEU A 62 8.04 11.12 -14.50
N ALA A 63 8.09 11.17 -15.84
CA ALA A 63 6.94 10.85 -16.69
C ALA A 63 6.56 9.36 -16.65
N LYS A 64 7.53 8.48 -16.40
CA LYS A 64 7.29 7.02 -16.26
C LYS A 64 6.78 6.62 -14.88
N ALA A 65 6.97 7.45 -13.87
CA ALA A 65 6.61 7.14 -12.50
C ALA A 65 5.09 7.13 -12.32
N ASP A 66 4.55 6.05 -11.72
CA ASP A 66 3.18 6.05 -11.21
C ASP A 66 3.14 6.73 -9.84
N TRP A 67 2.82 8.01 -9.85
CA TRP A 67 2.79 8.83 -8.64
C TRP A 67 1.72 8.42 -7.65
N ASN A 68 0.61 7.83 -8.10
CA ASN A 68 -0.41 7.32 -7.20
C ASN A 68 0.08 6.07 -6.47
N ASP A 69 0.79 5.18 -7.17
CA ASP A 69 1.37 3.98 -6.59
C ASP A 69 2.59 4.27 -5.71
N MET A 70 3.32 5.35 -6.00
CA MET A 70 4.55 5.74 -5.28
C MET A 70 4.33 5.98 -3.78
N PHE A 71 3.14 6.45 -3.40
CA PHE A 71 2.74 6.68 -2.01
C PHE A 71 2.08 5.47 -1.35
N ILE A 72 2.17 4.31 -1.98
CA ILE A 72 1.68 3.04 -1.48
C ILE A 72 2.89 2.16 -1.20
N ASP A 73 3.12 1.82 0.08
CA ASP A 73 4.32 1.10 0.48
C ASP A 73 4.32 -0.37 0.04
N ASN A 74 3.18 -1.04 0.17
CA ASN A 74 3.06 -2.44 -0.20
C ASN A 74 3.20 -2.66 -1.71
N PRO A 75 3.77 -3.80 -2.13
CA PRO A 75 3.67 -4.24 -3.51
C PRO A 75 2.21 -4.47 -3.92
N ASP A 76 1.98 -4.76 -5.19
CA ASP A 76 0.69 -5.26 -5.63
C ASP A 76 0.27 -6.44 -4.75
N TYR A 77 -1.03 -6.53 -4.47
CA TYR A 77 -1.56 -7.57 -3.58
C TYR A 77 -1.17 -8.99 -4.04
N SER A 78 -1.11 -9.23 -5.35
CA SER A 78 -0.61 -10.49 -5.93
C SER A 78 0.84 -10.82 -5.56
N GLU A 79 1.67 -9.82 -5.31
CA GLU A 79 3.09 -9.94 -4.98
C GLU A 79 3.36 -10.05 -3.46
N MET A 80 2.32 -10.03 -2.63
CA MET A 80 2.42 -10.19 -1.19
C MET A 80 2.42 -11.66 -0.78
N SER A 81 3.05 -11.99 0.34
CA SER A 81 2.96 -13.34 0.90
C SER A 81 1.53 -13.69 1.28
N TYR A 82 1.11 -14.94 1.05
CA TYR A 82 -0.26 -15.36 1.32
C TYR A 82 -0.64 -15.21 2.80
N ARG A 83 0.28 -15.48 3.73
CA ARG A 83 0.02 -15.31 5.17
C ARG A 83 -0.34 -13.86 5.50
N ASN A 84 0.39 -12.89 4.93
CA ASN A 84 0.07 -11.48 5.12
C ASN A 84 -1.27 -11.11 4.46
N LYS A 85 -1.55 -11.59 3.23
CA LYS A 85 -2.87 -11.43 2.58
C LYS A 85 -4.01 -11.92 3.48
N ALA A 86 -3.87 -13.14 4.00
CA ALA A 86 -4.88 -13.75 4.88
C ALA A 86 -5.10 -12.95 6.18
N THR A 87 -4.08 -12.29 6.69
CA THR A 87 -4.19 -11.41 7.85
C THR A 87 -4.89 -10.10 7.49
N LEU A 88 -4.44 -9.45 6.42
CA LEU A 88 -4.97 -8.13 6.00
C LEU A 88 -6.45 -8.18 5.62
N THR A 89 -6.93 -9.26 5.04
CA THR A 89 -8.36 -9.43 4.69
C THR A 89 -9.29 -9.55 5.89
N ARG A 90 -8.74 -9.74 7.09
CA ARG A 90 -9.50 -9.92 8.34
C ARG A 90 -9.64 -8.65 9.16
N PHE A 91 -8.87 -7.60 8.84
CA PHE A 91 -8.76 -6.37 9.62
C PHE A 91 -8.81 -5.12 8.73
N LEU A 92 -9.12 -3.98 9.35
CA LEU A 92 -9.08 -2.70 8.64
C LEU A 92 -7.66 -2.36 8.17
N PRO A 93 -7.52 -1.85 6.94
CA PRO A 93 -6.24 -1.35 6.46
C PRO A 93 -5.66 -0.28 7.39
N GLY A 94 -4.39 -0.39 7.74
CA GLY A 94 -3.73 0.57 8.62
C GLY A 94 -4.14 0.51 10.09
N SER A 95 -4.97 -0.46 10.51
CA SER A 95 -5.37 -0.63 11.92
C SER A 95 -4.27 -1.24 12.81
N GLU A 96 -3.12 -1.56 12.24
CA GLU A 96 -2.01 -2.16 12.97
C GLU A 96 -1.41 -1.18 13.98
N THR A 97 -1.65 -1.44 15.24
CA THR A 97 -1.18 -0.65 16.36
C THR A 97 -0.26 -1.50 17.22
N GLY A 98 0.98 -1.08 17.39
CA GLY A 98 1.96 -1.81 18.21
C GLY A 98 1.63 -1.75 19.69
N VAL A 99 1.90 -2.83 20.41
CA VAL A 99 1.71 -2.97 21.85
C VAL A 99 2.98 -3.48 22.50
N SER A 100 3.41 -2.81 23.57
CA SER A 100 4.54 -3.23 24.39
C SER A 100 4.23 -3.04 25.87
N ALA A 101 5.13 -3.51 26.73
CA ALA A 101 5.01 -3.27 28.18
C ALA A 101 4.95 -1.78 28.54
N ASP A 102 5.54 -0.92 27.71
CA ASP A 102 5.59 0.52 27.91
C ASP A 102 4.38 1.27 27.34
N GLY A 103 3.44 0.55 26.70
CA GLY A 103 2.22 1.11 26.13
C GLY A 103 2.05 0.86 24.63
N VAL A 104 1.28 1.75 24.00
CA VAL A 104 0.89 1.66 22.60
C VAL A 104 1.89 2.40 21.73
N ARG A 105 2.23 1.81 20.58
CA ARG A 105 3.15 2.39 19.59
C ARG A 105 2.47 2.48 18.23
N TYR A 106 2.75 3.56 17.53
CA TYR A 106 2.17 3.80 16.20
C TYR A 106 3.26 3.94 15.14
N GLN A 107 2.89 3.67 13.91
CA GLN A 107 3.69 4.07 12.76
C GLN A 107 3.79 5.60 12.73
N SER A 108 4.99 6.13 12.50
CA SER A 108 5.27 7.56 12.62
C SER A 108 4.88 8.40 11.39
N GLY A 109 4.28 7.80 10.38
CA GLY A 109 3.77 8.48 9.17
C GLY A 109 2.69 7.65 8.50
N VAL A 110 1.88 8.27 7.66
CA VAL A 110 0.85 7.56 6.86
C VAL A 110 1.51 6.62 5.86
N VAL A 111 2.68 7.01 5.32
CA VAL A 111 3.47 6.27 4.33
C VAL A 111 4.88 6.07 4.87
N ALA A 112 5.39 4.85 4.83
CA ALA A 112 6.78 4.57 5.19
C ALA A 112 7.78 5.07 4.12
N GLY A 113 7.34 5.19 2.87
CA GLY A 113 8.15 5.66 1.74
C GLY A 113 8.99 4.57 1.10
N GLN A 114 8.56 3.31 1.18
CA GLN A 114 9.27 2.17 0.62
C GLN A 114 9.52 2.31 -0.89
N LYS A 115 8.48 2.56 -1.68
CA LYS A 115 8.61 2.72 -3.14
C LYS A 115 9.34 4.00 -3.52
N ILE A 116 9.15 5.07 -2.75
CA ILE A 116 9.85 6.35 -2.95
C ILE A 116 11.36 6.15 -2.82
N LYS A 117 11.82 5.43 -1.80
CA LYS A 117 13.25 5.16 -1.61
C LYS A 117 13.84 4.32 -2.74
N LEU A 118 13.11 3.31 -3.20
CA LEU A 118 13.53 2.49 -4.35
C LEU A 118 13.56 3.31 -5.66
N PHE A 119 12.63 4.22 -5.84
CA PHE A 119 12.65 5.16 -6.96
C PHE A 119 13.89 6.06 -6.92
N PHE A 120 14.27 6.57 -5.75
CA PHE A 120 15.51 7.36 -5.62
C PHE A 120 16.75 6.53 -5.96
N ASN A 121 16.82 5.30 -5.47
CA ASN A 121 17.89 4.38 -5.82
C ASN A 121 18.01 4.19 -7.34
N GLN A 122 16.89 4.00 -8.01
CA GLN A 122 16.84 3.85 -9.47
C GLN A 122 17.29 5.14 -10.18
N LEU A 123 16.77 6.28 -9.73
CA LEU A 123 17.04 7.60 -10.34
C LEU A 123 18.54 7.93 -10.32
N VAL A 124 19.22 7.67 -9.21
CA VAL A 124 20.67 7.92 -9.06
C VAL A 124 21.53 6.72 -9.45
N ARG A 125 20.96 5.65 -10.00
CA ARG A 125 21.67 4.44 -10.45
C ARG A 125 22.44 3.75 -9.33
N ALA A 126 21.84 3.59 -8.17
CA ALA A 126 22.43 2.93 -7.01
C ALA A 126 22.80 1.44 -7.27
N ASN A 127 22.18 0.81 -8.28
CA ASN A 127 22.53 -0.53 -8.74
C ASN A 127 23.94 -0.63 -9.36
N GLN A 128 24.55 0.49 -9.73
CA GLN A 128 25.90 0.55 -10.30
C GLN A 128 26.99 0.75 -9.24
N GLY A 129 26.62 0.94 -8.00
CA GLY A 129 27.53 1.17 -6.88
C GLY A 129 26.97 2.16 -5.88
N GLU A 130 27.57 2.21 -4.72
CA GLU A 130 27.21 3.16 -3.67
C GLU A 130 27.32 4.60 -4.16
N ARG A 131 26.33 5.42 -3.79
CA ARG A 131 26.26 6.84 -4.11
C ARG A 131 26.34 7.63 -2.83
N ASN A 132 27.57 8.10 -2.52
CA ASN A 132 27.81 9.00 -1.40
C ASN A 132 27.95 10.44 -1.90
N ILE A 133 27.46 11.39 -1.10
CA ILE A 133 27.44 12.81 -1.47
C ILE A 133 28.85 13.35 -1.68
N GLU A 134 29.81 12.95 -0.82
CA GLU A 134 31.21 13.36 -0.88
C GLU A 134 31.94 12.88 -2.13
N ASP A 135 31.44 11.82 -2.77
CA ASP A 135 32.04 11.24 -3.99
C ASP A 135 31.47 11.86 -5.28
N LEU A 136 30.47 12.72 -5.16
CA LEU A 136 29.86 13.35 -6.33
C LEU A 136 30.78 14.41 -6.93
N PRO A 137 30.90 14.45 -8.26
CA PRO A 137 31.73 15.45 -8.94
C PRO A 137 31.26 16.90 -8.73
N LEU A 138 29.96 17.09 -8.59
CA LEU A 138 29.36 18.38 -8.25
C LEU A 138 29.07 18.44 -6.75
N PRO A 139 29.71 19.32 -5.98
CA PRO A 139 29.46 19.48 -4.56
C PRO A 139 27.98 19.69 -4.28
N LEU A 140 27.39 18.85 -3.44
CA LEU A 140 25.98 18.83 -3.09
C LEU A 140 25.81 19.02 -1.58
N SER A 141 24.77 19.77 -1.21
CA SER A 141 24.27 19.86 0.16
C SER A 141 22.77 19.62 0.19
N ILE A 142 22.29 18.76 1.08
CA ILE A 142 20.88 18.47 1.28
C ILE A 142 20.48 18.86 2.70
N VAL A 143 19.38 19.59 2.83
CA VAL A 143 18.89 20.08 4.11
C VAL A 143 17.75 19.19 4.63
N ALA A 144 17.84 18.79 5.89
CA ALA A 144 16.78 18.14 6.66
C ALA A 144 16.62 18.86 8.00
N THR A 145 15.61 18.45 8.76
CA THR A 145 15.30 18.98 10.09
C THR A 145 15.37 17.85 11.11
N ASP A 146 16.10 18.04 12.21
CA ASP A 146 15.99 17.17 13.38
C ASP A 146 14.70 17.52 14.13
N ILE A 147 13.71 16.61 14.10
CA ILE A 147 12.40 16.86 14.75
C ILE A 147 12.51 16.90 16.27
N GLY A 148 13.56 16.33 16.85
CA GLY A 148 13.77 16.27 18.30
C GLY A 148 14.11 17.62 18.93
N ASN A 149 14.79 18.50 18.19
CA ASN A 149 15.28 19.78 18.70
C ASN A 149 15.04 20.97 17.76
N GLY A 150 14.58 20.72 16.52
CA GLY A 150 14.36 21.75 15.51
C GLY A 150 15.63 22.21 14.79
N ASP A 151 16.75 21.53 14.97
CA ASP A 151 18.01 21.91 14.32
C ASP A 151 17.99 21.64 12.82
N ARG A 152 18.66 22.51 12.09
CA ARG A 152 18.99 22.36 10.70
C ARG A 152 20.10 21.33 10.54
N VAL A 153 19.84 20.25 9.83
CA VAL A 153 20.80 19.21 9.51
C VAL A 153 21.16 19.30 8.02
N VAL A 154 22.44 19.44 7.72
CA VAL A 154 22.95 19.51 6.34
C VAL A 154 23.78 18.29 6.03
N PHE A 155 23.34 17.53 5.05
CA PHE A 155 24.10 16.41 4.49
C PHE A 155 25.09 16.95 3.46
N ARG A 156 26.37 16.80 3.74
CA ARG A 156 27.49 17.07 2.83
C ARG A 156 28.27 15.81 2.50
N ASP A 157 27.95 14.72 3.16
CA ASP A 157 28.51 13.38 3.04
C ASP A 157 27.47 12.31 3.32
N GLY A 158 27.84 11.04 3.16
CA GLY A 158 27.00 9.88 3.38
C GLY A 158 26.06 9.56 2.22
N SER A 159 25.15 8.63 2.45
CA SER A 159 24.25 8.11 1.42
C SER A 159 23.36 9.20 0.81
N LEU A 160 23.51 9.42 -0.51
CA LEU A 160 22.74 10.37 -1.28
C LEU A 160 21.23 10.10 -1.16
N THR A 161 20.80 8.87 -1.37
CA THR A 161 19.38 8.51 -1.37
C THR A 161 18.76 8.57 0.02
N THR A 162 19.55 8.32 1.07
CA THR A 162 19.11 8.50 2.47
C THR A 162 18.90 9.98 2.78
N ALA A 163 19.81 10.85 2.35
CA ALA A 163 19.68 12.29 2.52
C ALA A 163 18.47 12.85 1.76
N MET A 164 18.26 12.40 0.50
CA MET A 164 17.08 12.77 -0.29
C MET A 164 15.78 12.33 0.42
N ARG A 165 15.74 11.09 0.93
CA ARG A 165 14.58 10.57 1.65
C ARG A 165 14.31 11.34 2.93
N ALA A 166 15.33 11.67 3.71
CA ALA A 166 15.20 12.45 4.94
C ALA A 166 14.65 13.84 4.65
N SER A 167 15.22 14.53 3.66
CA SER A 167 14.80 15.88 3.27
C SER A 167 13.36 15.96 2.75
N MET A 168 12.81 14.86 2.25
CA MET A 168 11.44 14.77 1.75
C MET A 168 10.43 14.20 2.75
N SER A 169 10.84 13.95 3.98
CA SER A 169 9.97 13.38 5.03
C SER A 169 9.01 14.44 5.59
N VAL A 170 8.00 14.80 4.79
CA VAL A 170 6.97 15.76 5.21
C VAL A 170 6.22 15.22 6.44
N PRO A 171 6.22 15.95 7.58
CA PRO A 171 5.56 15.49 8.79
C PRO A 171 4.08 15.13 8.57
N GLY A 172 3.68 14.00 9.13
CA GLY A 172 2.32 13.46 9.02
C GLY A 172 2.07 12.66 7.74
N LEU A 173 2.79 12.92 6.64
CA LEU A 173 2.67 12.15 5.41
C LEU A 173 3.71 11.03 5.33
N LEU A 174 4.98 11.37 5.33
CA LEU A 174 6.08 10.41 5.25
C LEU A 174 6.71 10.19 6.62
N ALA A 175 7.02 8.94 6.94
CA ALA A 175 7.72 8.60 8.16
C ALA A 175 9.08 9.32 8.25
N PRO A 176 9.46 9.82 9.44
CA PRO A 176 10.79 10.34 9.69
C PRO A 176 11.88 9.31 9.37
N VAL A 177 13.07 9.77 9.04
CA VAL A 177 14.22 8.91 8.81
C VAL A 177 15.09 8.89 10.08
N ASP A 178 15.33 7.70 10.63
CA ASP A 178 16.30 7.52 11.72
C ASP A 178 17.73 7.59 11.16
N TYR A 179 18.49 8.56 11.61
CA TYR A 179 19.86 8.78 11.17
C TYR A 179 20.77 9.20 12.32
N GLN A 180 21.75 8.38 12.65
CA GLN A 180 22.72 8.63 13.73
C GLN A 180 22.08 9.03 15.06
N GLY A 181 21.01 8.33 15.46
CA GLY A 181 20.28 8.59 16.71
C GLY A 181 19.34 9.79 16.69
N ARG A 182 19.18 10.44 15.53
CA ARG A 182 18.22 11.54 15.30
C ARG A 182 17.06 11.08 14.44
N LYS A 183 15.91 11.73 14.59
CA LYS A 183 14.77 11.56 13.70
C LYS A 183 14.68 12.77 12.77
N LEU A 184 14.92 12.52 11.49
CA LEU A 184 14.97 13.58 10.48
C LEU A 184 13.67 13.67 9.69
N VAL A 185 13.22 14.89 9.50
CA VAL A 185 12.07 15.26 8.69
C VAL A 185 12.43 16.30 7.64
N ASP A 186 11.45 16.71 6.84
CA ASP A 186 11.62 17.65 5.73
C ASP A 186 12.38 18.92 6.15
N GLY A 187 13.39 19.28 5.37
CA GLY A 187 14.21 20.46 5.62
C GLY A 187 13.49 21.79 5.42
N GLY A 188 12.34 21.78 4.76
CA GLY A 188 11.52 22.97 4.55
C GLY A 188 11.01 23.62 5.84
N LEU A 189 11.01 22.89 6.96
CA LEU A 189 10.65 23.46 8.26
C LEU A 189 11.66 24.49 8.77
N VAL A 190 12.93 24.38 8.37
CA VAL A 190 14.03 25.21 8.92
C VAL A 190 14.76 26.01 7.86
N ASP A 191 14.94 25.47 6.63
CA ASP A 191 15.67 26.14 5.54
C ASP A 191 15.21 25.60 4.18
N ASN A 192 14.11 26.17 3.69
CA ASN A 192 13.48 25.70 2.44
C ASN A 192 14.23 26.16 1.17
N VAL A 193 14.94 27.26 1.22
CA VAL A 193 15.77 27.80 0.12
C VAL A 193 17.17 28.10 0.67
N PRO A 194 18.08 27.08 0.69
CA PRO A 194 19.30 27.13 1.47
C PRO A 194 20.41 27.99 0.81
N ILE A 195 20.20 29.29 0.72
CA ILE A 195 21.13 30.25 0.10
C ILE A 195 22.45 30.34 0.84
N ALA A 196 22.41 30.37 2.18
CA ALA A 196 23.61 30.43 3.01
C ALA A 196 24.54 29.24 2.74
N GLU A 197 23.95 28.08 2.44
CA GLU A 197 24.71 26.83 2.23
C GLU A 197 25.63 26.91 1.02
N VAL A 198 25.19 27.42 -0.13
CA VAL A 198 26.06 27.54 -1.31
C VAL A 198 27.09 28.64 -1.15
N ARG A 199 26.79 29.70 -0.36
CA ARG A 199 27.80 30.71 0.03
C ARG A 199 28.93 30.09 0.83
N GLU A 200 28.60 29.20 1.73
CA GLU A 200 29.58 28.49 2.58
C GLU A 200 30.28 27.36 1.82
N ARG A 201 29.53 26.49 1.15
CA ARG A 201 29.99 25.22 0.54
C ARG A 201 31.00 25.44 -0.59
N CYS A 202 30.70 26.33 -1.52
CA CYS A 202 31.57 26.58 -2.68
C CYS A 202 32.02 28.04 -2.82
N LYS A 203 31.78 28.87 -1.81
CA LYS A 203 32.13 30.28 -1.86
C LYS A 203 31.53 30.97 -3.11
N ALA A 204 30.23 30.69 -3.34
CA ALA A 204 29.54 31.18 -4.51
C ALA A 204 29.58 32.72 -4.59
N ASP A 205 30.09 33.27 -5.72
CA ASP A 205 30.05 34.69 -6.05
C ASP A 205 28.64 35.12 -6.47
N ILE A 206 27.93 34.22 -7.16
CA ILE A 206 26.57 34.41 -7.66
C ILE A 206 25.72 33.22 -7.24
N VAL A 207 24.53 33.51 -6.72
CA VAL A 207 23.53 32.50 -6.37
C VAL A 207 22.38 32.55 -7.38
N ILE A 208 22.01 31.40 -7.92
CA ILE A 208 20.75 31.20 -8.63
C ILE A 208 19.83 30.45 -7.66
N ALA A 209 18.83 31.15 -7.14
CA ALA A 209 17.88 30.60 -6.17
C ALA A 209 16.50 30.40 -6.82
N VAL A 210 16.00 29.16 -6.75
CA VAL A 210 14.70 28.80 -7.30
C VAL A 210 13.74 28.47 -6.16
N ASN A 211 12.67 29.25 -6.03
CA ASN A 211 11.65 29.06 -5.00
C ASN A 211 10.36 28.55 -5.62
N VAL A 212 9.96 27.35 -5.23
CA VAL A 212 8.73 26.67 -5.66
C VAL A 212 7.76 26.42 -4.49
N GLY A 213 8.01 27.05 -3.35
CA GLY A 213 7.21 26.90 -2.14
C GLY A 213 5.72 27.22 -2.37
N SER A 214 4.86 26.51 -1.65
CA SER A 214 3.42 26.76 -1.68
C SER A 214 3.07 28.04 -0.96
N PRO A 215 2.14 28.85 -1.48
CA PRO A 215 1.62 30.00 -0.74
C PRO A 215 0.82 29.55 0.49
N LEU A 216 0.63 30.44 1.45
CA LEU A 216 -0.26 30.18 2.56
C LEU A 216 -1.70 29.94 2.05
N MET A 217 -2.37 28.95 2.65
CA MET A 217 -3.79 28.71 2.39
C MET A 217 -4.62 29.87 2.97
N LYS A 218 -5.75 30.15 2.35
CA LYS A 218 -6.71 31.12 2.91
C LYS A 218 -7.32 30.55 4.19
N ALA A 219 -7.69 31.41 5.15
CA ALA A 219 -8.26 30.98 6.41
C ALA A 219 -9.52 30.12 6.25
N GLU A 220 -10.33 30.40 5.22
CA GLU A 220 -11.54 29.65 4.87
C GLU A 220 -11.27 28.19 4.43
N ASP A 221 -10.07 27.90 3.92
CA ASP A 221 -9.65 26.58 3.43
C ASP A 221 -9.02 25.73 4.57
N VAL A 222 -8.79 26.32 5.75
CA VAL A 222 -8.14 25.67 6.88
C VAL A 222 -9.20 25.22 7.88
N GLY A 223 -9.81 24.05 7.62
CA GLY A 223 -10.94 23.54 8.41
C GLY A 223 -10.79 22.11 8.94
N SER A 224 -9.64 21.44 8.74
CA SER A 224 -9.40 20.08 9.19
C SER A 224 -8.03 19.94 9.84
N LEU A 225 -7.82 18.87 10.62
CA LEU A 225 -6.51 18.58 11.22
C LEU A 225 -5.40 18.53 10.15
N ILE A 226 -5.68 17.97 8.98
CA ILE A 226 -4.72 17.86 7.88
C ILE A 226 -4.39 19.25 7.33
N THR A 227 -5.39 20.09 7.06
CA THR A 227 -5.17 21.43 6.51
C THR A 227 -4.54 22.37 7.53
N VAL A 228 -4.86 22.24 8.82
CA VAL A 228 -4.18 22.97 9.91
C VAL A 228 -2.70 22.58 9.98
N SER A 229 -2.39 21.28 9.98
CA SER A 229 -1.00 20.81 10.00
C SER A 229 -0.22 21.25 8.77
N GLY A 230 -0.82 21.16 7.57
CA GLY A 230 -0.23 21.65 6.32
C GLY A 230 0.03 23.15 6.36
N GLN A 231 -0.90 23.94 6.90
CA GLN A 231 -0.72 25.39 7.04
C GLN A 231 0.39 25.74 8.04
N MET A 232 0.54 24.99 9.14
CA MET A 232 1.67 25.18 10.06
C MET A 232 3.02 24.98 9.38
N VAL A 233 3.13 23.91 8.54
CA VAL A 233 4.32 23.68 7.72
C VAL A 233 4.56 24.84 6.76
N ASN A 234 3.52 25.30 6.06
CA ASN A 234 3.63 26.43 5.14
C ASN A 234 4.07 27.73 5.84
N ILE A 235 3.56 28.00 7.05
CA ILE A 235 3.95 29.19 7.84
C ILE A 235 5.44 29.13 8.22
N LEU A 236 5.91 28.00 8.72
CA LEU A 236 7.32 27.80 9.07
C LEU A 236 8.23 27.94 7.83
N THR A 237 7.81 27.38 6.72
CA THR A 237 8.53 27.47 5.44
C THR A 237 8.60 28.92 4.95
N GLU A 238 7.49 29.64 4.92
CA GLU A 238 7.43 31.05 4.48
C GLU A 238 8.34 31.94 5.33
N GLN A 239 8.34 31.76 6.65
CA GLN A 239 9.19 32.52 7.58
C GLN A 239 10.68 32.30 7.32
N ASN A 240 11.10 31.03 7.09
CA ASN A 240 12.51 30.78 6.83
C ASN A 240 12.93 31.18 5.41
N VAL A 241 12.05 31.05 4.42
CA VAL A 241 12.28 31.53 3.06
C VAL A 241 12.50 33.06 3.05
N THR A 242 11.67 33.80 3.75
CA THR A 242 11.83 35.28 3.84
C THR A 242 13.21 35.67 4.38
N ARG A 243 13.68 34.93 5.41
CA ARG A 243 15.04 35.16 5.96
C ARG A 243 16.14 34.78 4.98
N SER A 244 15.97 33.65 4.26
CA SER A 244 16.95 33.21 3.26
C SER A 244 17.04 34.16 2.09
N LEU A 245 15.93 34.67 1.57
CA LEU A 245 15.89 35.62 0.45
C LEU A 245 16.56 36.94 0.79
N ALA A 246 16.58 37.36 2.06
CA ALA A 246 17.30 38.56 2.51
C ALA A 246 18.82 38.44 2.34
N LEU A 247 19.36 37.22 2.12
CA LEU A 247 20.78 37.00 1.84
C LEU A 247 21.16 37.19 0.37
N LEU A 248 20.20 37.41 -0.51
CA LEU A 248 20.46 37.66 -1.92
C LEU A 248 21.05 39.06 -2.11
N THR A 249 21.98 39.16 -3.03
CA THR A 249 22.61 40.40 -3.47
C THR A 249 22.06 40.81 -4.84
N PRO A 250 22.29 42.06 -5.30
CA PRO A 250 21.85 42.48 -6.64
C PRO A 250 22.46 41.66 -7.79
N ASN A 251 23.56 40.99 -7.56
CA ASN A 251 24.22 40.13 -8.56
C ASN A 251 23.60 38.73 -8.65
N ASP A 252 22.82 38.34 -7.67
CA ASP A 252 22.15 37.05 -7.65
C ASP A 252 20.92 36.99 -8.54
N ILE A 253 20.45 35.79 -8.86
CA ILE A 253 19.29 35.57 -9.70
C ILE A 253 18.25 34.80 -8.91
N TYR A 254 17.09 35.43 -8.70
CA TYR A 254 15.96 34.80 -8.02
C TYR A 254 14.90 34.40 -9.05
N ILE A 255 14.58 33.13 -9.10
CA ILE A 255 13.59 32.54 -9.99
C ILE A 255 12.41 32.05 -9.16
N LYS A 256 11.24 32.64 -9.40
CA LYS A 256 9.97 32.24 -8.78
C LYS A 256 8.96 31.89 -9.86
N PRO A 257 8.82 30.61 -10.25
CA PRO A 257 7.84 30.23 -11.24
C PRO A 257 6.42 30.55 -10.79
N ASN A 258 5.57 30.97 -11.73
CA ASN A 258 4.14 31.08 -11.48
C ASN A 258 3.53 29.68 -11.49
N LEU A 259 3.24 29.14 -10.29
CA LEU A 259 2.65 27.83 -10.08
C LEU A 259 1.23 27.93 -9.50
N ASP A 260 0.50 29.01 -9.80
CA ASP A 260 -0.88 29.19 -9.38
C ASP A 260 -1.75 28.03 -9.90
N GLY A 261 -2.60 27.50 -9.03
CA GLY A 261 -3.44 26.36 -9.33
C GLY A 261 -2.74 24.98 -9.33
N ILE A 262 -1.43 24.94 -9.00
CA ILE A 262 -0.68 23.70 -8.79
C ILE A 262 -0.37 23.58 -7.32
N THR A 263 -0.84 22.48 -6.69
CA THR A 263 -0.59 22.17 -5.28
C THR A 263 0.66 21.30 -5.11
N ALA A 264 1.13 21.18 -3.87
CA ALA A 264 2.24 20.28 -3.53
C ALA A 264 1.93 18.79 -3.77
N GLY A 265 0.67 18.42 -3.94
CA GLY A 265 0.21 17.05 -4.22
C GLY A 265 -0.02 16.73 -5.71
N ASP A 266 0.09 17.70 -6.61
CA ASP A 266 -0.27 17.55 -8.04
C ASP A 266 0.85 16.91 -8.87
N PHE A 267 1.40 15.79 -8.42
CA PHE A 267 2.47 15.06 -9.13
C PHE A 267 2.14 14.68 -10.59
N PRO A 268 0.89 14.30 -10.93
CA PRO A 268 0.56 14.02 -12.34
C PRO A 268 0.75 15.22 -13.28
N ARG A 269 0.77 16.46 -12.75
CA ARG A 269 0.99 17.69 -13.53
C ARG A 269 2.46 18.07 -13.66
N HIS A 270 3.40 17.14 -13.41
CA HIS A 270 4.85 17.40 -13.43
C HIS A 270 5.34 18.03 -14.75
N ALA A 271 4.79 17.63 -15.90
CA ALA A 271 5.18 18.17 -17.21
C ALA A 271 4.83 19.66 -17.34
N GLU A 272 3.59 20.04 -17.00
CA GLU A 272 3.13 21.43 -16.96
C GLU A 272 3.95 22.25 -15.96
N THR A 273 4.21 21.68 -14.79
CA THR A 273 5.00 22.35 -13.75
C THR A 273 6.43 22.64 -14.22
N ALA A 274 7.07 21.68 -14.89
CA ALA A 274 8.39 21.87 -15.47
C ALA A 274 8.39 22.96 -16.57
N ASP A 275 7.35 22.99 -17.42
CA ASP A 275 7.22 24.02 -18.45
C ASP A 275 7.04 25.43 -17.87
N ARG A 276 6.32 25.57 -16.76
CA ARG A 276 6.20 26.85 -16.03
C ARG A 276 7.54 27.25 -15.38
N GLY A 277 8.34 26.30 -14.91
CA GLY A 277 9.70 26.55 -14.44
C GLY A 277 10.61 27.06 -15.57
N ARG A 278 10.50 26.43 -16.75
CA ARG A 278 11.23 26.89 -17.95
C ARG A 278 10.86 28.32 -18.31
N ALA A 279 9.56 28.64 -18.37
CA ALA A 279 9.07 29.99 -18.70
C ALA A 279 9.59 31.04 -17.70
N ALA A 280 9.63 30.73 -16.41
CA ALA A 280 10.16 31.62 -15.38
C ALA A 280 11.67 31.93 -15.56
N ALA A 281 12.45 30.92 -15.91
CA ALA A 281 13.88 31.09 -16.21
C ALA A 281 14.09 31.85 -17.52
N GLU A 282 13.31 31.60 -18.56
CA GLU A 282 13.37 32.32 -19.83
C GLU A 282 13.01 33.81 -19.67
N ALA A 283 12.10 34.14 -18.75
CA ALA A 283 11.78 35.52 -18.43
C ALA A 283 12.98 36.33 -17.88
N LEU A 284 13.97 35.62 -17.31
CA LEU A 284 15.23 36.18 -16.78
C LEU A 284 16.42 35.96 -17.70
N MET A 285 16.17 35.66 -18.99
CA MET A 285 17.19 35.38 -19.99
C MET A 285 18.34 36.41 -20.00
N PRO A 286 18.10 37.74 -19.98
CA PRO A 286 19.19 38.72 -19.99
C PRO A 286 20.14 38.61 -18.79
N ASN A 287 19.59 38.25 -17.63
CA ASN A 287 20.36 38.08 -16.39
C ASN A 287 21.15 36.78 -16.40
N LEU A 288 20.57 35.72 -16.93
CA LEU A 288 21.18 34.40 -17.02
C LEU A 288 22.26 34.36 -18.12
N GLN A 289 22.00 34.98 -19.27
CA GLN A 289 22.89 34.91 -20.43
C GLN A 289 24.30 35.44 -20.14
N ARG A 290 24.46 36.40 -19.21
CA ARG A 290 25.76 36.92 -18.78
C ARG A 290 26.65 35.87 -18.13
N LEU A 291 26.07 34.75 -17.67
CA LEU A 291 26.76 33.65 -17.02
C LEU A 291 27.15 32.51 -18.00
N SER A 292 26.72 32.63 -19.25
CA SER A 292 26.95 31.62 -20.29
C SER A 292 28.44 31.43 -20.56
N GLN A 293 28.80 30.19 -20.84
CA GLN A 293 30.14 29.79 -21.25
C GLN A 293 30.17 29.37 -22.72
N SER A 294 31.39 29.24 -23.28
CA SER A 294 31.53 28.63 -24.59
C SER A 294 31.06 27.17 -24.55
N GLU A 295 30.61 26.66 -25.69
CA GLU A 295 30.15 25.28 -25.79
C GLU A 295 31.21 24.28 -25.33
N ALA A 296 32.46 24.48 -25.76
CA ALA A 296 33.53 23.60 -25.36
C ALA A 296 33.79 23.59 -23.84
N ALA A 297 33.74 24.78 -23.19
CA ALA A 297 33.93 24.89 -21.74
C ALA A 297 32.75 24.24 -20.97
N TYR A 298 31.53 24.42 -21.43
CA TYR A 298 30.36 23.81 -20.81
C TYR A 298 30.36 22.28 -20.97
N LEU A 299 30.66 21.76 -22.16
CA LEU A 299 30.73 20.30 -22.40
C LEU A 299 31.85 19.67 -21.58
N ALA A 300 33.00 20.32 -21.43
CA ALA A 300 34.08 19.82 -20.56
C ALA A 300 33.65 19.75 -19.09
N TRP A 301 32.94 20.77 -18.61
CA TRP A 301 32.36 20.79 -17.26
C TRP A 301 31.29 19.69 -17.08
N TRP A 302 30.32 19.56 -18.00
CA TRP A 302 29.27 18.57 -17.93
C TRP A 302 29.82 17.15 -17.97
N LYS A 303 30.80 16.88 -18.83
CA LYS A 303 31.46 15.58 -18.90
C LYS A 303 32.12 15.20 -17.57
N GLY A 304 32.62 16.18 -16.81
CA GLY A 304 33.17 15.95 -15.47
C GLY A 304 32.07 15.55 -14.48
N ILE A 305 30.83 16.04 -14.64
CA ILE A 305 29.68 15.74 -13.76
C ILE A 305 28.96 14.47 -14.19
N GLU A 306 28.70 14.29 -15.48
CA GLU A 306 28.03 13.09 -16.02
C GLU A 306 28.81 11.82 -15.62
N GLY A 307 30.11 11.97 -15.43
CA GLY A 307 31.02 10.88 -15.04
C GLY A 307 31.17 9.84 -16.15
N THR A 308 32.01 8.87 -15.92
CA THR A 308 32.04 7.64 -16.72
C THR A 308 30.77 6.85 -16.36
N SER A 309 29.95 6.55 -17.37
CA SER A 309 28.85 5.59 -17.22
C SER A 309 29.40 4.32 -16.58
N ARG A 310 29.11 4.12 -15.30
CA ARG A 310 29.51 2.91 -14.59
C ARG A 310 28.65 1.76 -15.12
N VAL A 311 29.29 0.70 -15.55
CA VAL A 311 28.59 -0.54 -15.88
C VAL A 311 28.14 -1.17 -14.56
N SER A 312 26.92 -1.68 -14.51
CA SER A 312 26.47 -2.44 -13.35
C SER A 312 27.45 -3.59 -13.07
N PRO A 313 28.04 -3.64 -11.88
CA PRO A 313 29.04 -4.66 -11.58
C PRO A 313 28.40 -6.05 -11.51
N ARG A 314 29.16 -7.08 -11.79
CA ARG A 314 28.82 -8.45 -11.44
C ARG A 314 28.91 -8.61 -9.92
N ILE A 315 27.91 -9.22 -9.33
CA ILE A 315 27.82 -9.43 -7.89
C ILE A 315 28.60 -10.68 -7.51
N ASP A 316 29.61 -10.52 -6.67
CA ASP A 316 30.39 -11.64 -6.17
C ASP A 316 29.78 -12.28 -4.93
N MET A 317 29.04 -11.51 -4.12
CA MET A 317 28.41 -11.98 -2.90
C MET A 317 27.10 -11.22 -2.64
N VAL A 318 26.12 -11.93 -2.12
CA VAL A 318 24.86 -11.36 -1.58
C VAL A 318 24.91 -11.48 -0.06
N GLU A 319 24.70 -10.37 0.62
CA GLU A 319 24.66 -10.30 2.07
C GLU A 319 23.31 -9.72 2.52
N VAL A 320 22.62 -10.41 3.41
CA VAL A 320 21.46 -9.87 4.09
C VAL A 320 21.88 -9.45 5.49
N VAL A 321 21.75 -8.16 5.81
CA VAL A 321 21.98 -7.69 7.17
C VAL A 321 20.93 -8.31 8.07
N ALA A 322 21.38 -9.13 9.03
CA ALA A 322 20.48 -9.90 9.86
C ALA A 322 19.52 -9.00 10.67
N PRO A 323 18.22 -9.17 10.52
CA PRO A 323 17.24 -8.51 11.38
C PRO A 323 17.32 -9.04 12.81
N LYS A 324 16.63 -8.42 13.74
CA LYS A 324 16.63 -8.85 15.15
C LYS A 324 15.81 -10.12 15.39
N LEU A 325 14.66 -10.24 14.72
CA LEU A 325 13.67 -11.29 14.96
C LEU A 325 13.40 -12.18 13.73
N VAL A 326 13.44 -11.60 12.53
CA VAL A 326 13.18 -12.35 11.29
C VAL A 326 14.40 -13.18 10.90
N ASN A 327 14.18 -14.44 10.55
CA ASN A 327 15.26 -15.30 10.04
C ASN A 327 15.71 -14.82 8.64
N PRO A 328 17.01 -14.63 8.40
CA PRO A 328 17.53 -14.20 7.10
C PRO A 328 17.08 -15.07 5.92
N ALA A 329 16.90 -16.37 6.10
CA ALA A 329 16.42 -17.28 5.05
C ALA A 329 14.99 -16.95 4.57
N ALA A 330 14.16 -16.35 5.43
CA ALA A 330 12.83 -15.86 5.04
C ALA A 330 12.93 -14.67 4.08
N ILE A 331 13.99 -13.87 4.19
CA ILE A 331 14.29 -12.75 3.30
C ILE A 331 14.90 -13.26 1.99
N GLU A 332 15.88 -14.12 2.10
CA GLU A 332 16.64 -14.67 0.95
C GLU A 332 15.73 -15.43 -0.03
N ARG A 333 14.61 -16.01 0.43
CA ARG A 333 13.64 -16.69 -0.46
C ARG A 333 13.08 -15.81 -1.56
N HIS A 334 13.08 -14.48 -1.39
CA HIS A 334 12.58 -13.53 -2.37
C HIS A 334 13.65 -13.03 -3.33
N LEU A 335 14.94 -13.27 -3.04
CA LEU A 335 16.05 -12.81 -3.88
C LEU A 335 16.21 -13.67 -5.11
N HIS A 336 16.11 -13.06 -6.28
CA HIS A 336 16.42 -13.68 -7.56
C HIS A 336 17.81 -13.27 -8.06
N VAL A 337 18.36 -12.16 -7.57
CA VAL A 337 19.72 -11.72 -7.87
C VAL A 337 20.71 -12.56 -7.07
N GLY A 338 21.47 -13.39 -7.76
CA GLY A 338 22.48 -14.26 -7.16
C GLY A 338 23.91 -13.87 -7.51
N GLN A 339 24.86 -14.67 -7.01
CA GLN A 339 26.26 -14.54 -7.34
C GLN A 339 26.49 -14.65 -8.86
N GLY A 340 27.30 -13.77 -9.42
CA GLY A 340 27.61 -13.70 -10.85
C GLY A 340 26.60 -12.91 -11.69
N ALA A 341 25.46 -12.50 -11.14
CA ALA A 341 24.47 -11.69 -11.81
C ALA A 341 24.82 -10.19 -11.78
N THR A 342 24.26 -9.44 -12.70
CA THR A 342 24.22 -7.96 -12.65
C THR A 342 22.86 -7.51 -12.13
N ILE A 343 22.83 -6.43 -11.36
CA ILE A 343 21.58 -5.92 -10.79
C ILE A 343 20.83 -5.07 -11.81
N ARG A 344 19.60 -5.48 -12.12
CA ARG A 344 18.63 -4.68 -12.87
C ARG A 344 17.70 -3.99 -11.90
N PRO A 345 17.51 -2.65 -11.99
CA PRO A 345 16.66 -1.92 -11.04
C PRO A 345 15.26 -2.49 -10.88
N ALA A 346 14.60 -2.87 -11.98
CA ALA A 346 13.25 -3.44 -11.92
C ALA A 346 13.18 -4.78 -11.17
N GLU A 347 14.20 -5.62 -11.31
CA GLU A 347 14.26 -6.94 -10.66
C GLU A 347 14.53 -6.79 -9.15
N ILE A 348 15.55 -6.01 -8.78
CA ILE A 348 15.85 -5.80 -7.37
C ILE A 348 14.71 -5.07 -6.64
N ASN A 349 14.09 -4.09 -7.26
CA ASN A 349 12.93 -3.39 -6.68
C ASN A 349 11.77 -4.36 -6.43
N ARG A 350 11.50 -5.28 -7.35
CA ARG A 350 10.47 -6.31 -7.19
C ARG A 350 10.81 -7.24 -6.02
N ASP A 351 12.04 -7.72 -5.93
CA ASP A 351 12.48 -8.60 -4.85
C ASP A 351 12.34 -7.93 -3.48
N LEU A 352 12.77 -6.67 -3.36
CA LEU A 352 12.65 -5.91 -2.11
C LEU A 352 11.19 -5.61 -1.73
N LEU A 353 10.33 -5.34 -2.71
CA LEU A 353 8.90 -5.15 -2.47
C LEU A 353 8.21 -6.44 -2.03
N ARG A 354 8.60 -7.60 -2.55
CA ARG A 354 8.11 -8.90 -2.09
C ARG A 354 8.52 -9.18 -0.64
N MET A 355 9.77 -8.84 -0.27
CA MET A 355 10.20 -8.89 1.12
C MET A 355 9.34 -7.99 2.00
N TYR A 356 9.14 -6.75 1.61
CA TYR A 356 8.28 -5.81 2.31
C TYR A 356 6.85 -6.34 2.44
N GLY A 357 6.36 -7.03 1.43
CA GLY A 357 5.04 -7.69 1.39
C GLY A 357 4.85 -8.84 2.40
N ASP A 358 5.89 -9.27 3.09
CA ASP A 358 5.77 -10.21 4.21
C ASP A 358 5.15 -9.57 5.46
N GLY A 359 5.19 -8.23 5.55
CA GLY A 359 4.52 -7.48 6.61
C GLY A 359 5.31 -7.27 7.89
N TYR A 360 6.59 -7.66 7.93
CA TYR A 360 7.44 -7.53 9.13
C TYR A 360 8.29 -6.26 9.17
N TYR A 361 8.42 -5.57 8.02
CA TYR A 361 9.42 -4.52 7.84
C TYR A 361 8.81 -3.12 7.81
N GLU A 362 9.53 -2.18 8.39
CA GLU A 362 9.34 -0.75 8.22
C GLU A 362 9.92 -0.27 6.89
N SER A 363 11.08 -0.83 6.50
CA SER A 363 11.72 -0.60 5.21
C SER A 363 12.60 -1.78 4.78
N VAL A 364 12.77 -1.94 3.49
CA VAL A 364 13.74 -2.86 2.89
C VAL A 364 14.49 -2.11 1.81
N ASP A 365 15.79 -1.96 1.98
CA ASP A 365 16.66 -1.23 1.07
C ASP A 365 17.85 -2.09 0.63
N TYR A 366 18.65 -1.60 -0.28
CA TYR A 366 19.89 -2.25 -0.69
C TYR A 366 20.99 -1.25 -0.99
N THR A 367 22.22 -1.72 -0.92
CA THR A 367 23.39 -1.01 -1.42
C THR A 367 24.32 -1.98 -2.12
N VAL A 368 25.10 -1.46 -3.07
CA VAL A 368 26.14 -2.22 -3.77
C VAL A 368 27.48 -1.68 -3.35
N LEU A 369 28.25 -2.49 -2.64
CA LEU A 369 29.54 -2.13 -2.09
C LEU A 369 30.67 -2.83 -2.87
N THR A 370 31.80 -2.15 -3.04
CA THR A 370 33.03 -2.79 -3.50
C THR A 370 34.03 -2.84 -2.36
N GLN A 371 34.34 -4.05 -1.88
CA GLN A 371 35.32 -4.28 -0.82
C GLN A 371 36.36 -5.30 -1.29
N ARG A 372 37.64 -4.93 -1.25
CA ARG A 372 38.76 -5.81 -1.66
C ARG A 372 38.53 -6.45 -3.05
N ASP A 373 38.16 -5.63 -4.02
CA ASP A 373 37.81 -6.03 -5.41
C ASP A 373 36.61 -6.98 -5.56
N ARG A 374 35.79 -7.12 -4.52
CA ARG A 374 34.51 -7.88 -4.56
C ARG A 374 33.35 -6.94 -4.53
N ASN A 375 32.37 -7.18 -5.39
CA ASN A 375 31.11 -6.47 -5.44
C ASN A 375 30.07 -7.21 -4.59
N ILE A 376 29.58 -6.55 -3.57
CA ILE A 376 28.64 -7.10 -2.59
C ILE A 376 27.31 -6.41 -2.75
N LEU A 377 26.25 -7.19 -3.05
CA LEU A 377 24.89 -6.73 -2.87
C LEU A 377 24.50 -6.91 -1.41
N ARG A 378 24.31 -5.81 -0.71
CA ARG A 378 23.87 -5.82 0.68
C ARG A 378 22.40 -5.41 0.77
N VAL A 379 21.57 -6.29 1.29
CA VAL A 379 20.15 -6.05 1.57
C VAL A 379 19.98 -5.61 3.01
N LEU A 380 19.23 -4.53 3.22
CA LEU A 380 19.08 -3.82 4.49
C LEU A 380 17.59 -3.84 4.93
N PRO A 381 17.09 -4.94 5.53
CA PRO A 381 15.75 -4.98 6.09
C PRO A 381 15.75 -4.31 7.47
N ILE A 382 14.76 -3.46 7.71
CA ILE A 382 14.49 -2.85 9.02
C ILE A 382 13.12 -3.31 9.47
N GLU A 383 13.07 -4.02 10.59
CA GLU A 383 11.83 -4.48 11.20
C GLU A 383 11.01 -3.31 11.74
N LYS A 384 9.69 -3.47 11.78
CA LYS A 384 8.77 -2.47 12.32
C LYS A 384 9.12 -2.14 13.78
N SER A 385 9.41 -0.87 14.04
CA SER A 385 9.76 -0.39 15.39
C SER A 385 8.58 -0.45 16.37
N TRP A 386 7.36 -0.51 15.86
CA TRP A 386 6.14 -0.66 16.66
C TRP A 386 5.71 -2.12 16.90
N GLY A 387 6.37 -3.10 16.24
CA GLY A 387 6.14 -4.53 16.44
C GLY A 387 7.00 -5.15 17.55
N PRO A 388 6.94 -6.49 17.71
CA PRO A 388 6.23 -7.49 16.87
C PRO A 388 4.79 -7.80 17.30
N ASP A 389 4.29 -7.16 18.35
CA ASP A 389 2.98 -7.40 18.95
C ASP A 389 2.02 -6.27 18.55
N TYR A 390 0.83 -6.63 18.08
CA TYR A 390 -0.12 -5.66 17.52
C TYR A 390 -1.53 -5.82 18.08
N LEU A 391 -2.23 -4.70 18.21
CA LEU A 391 -3.69 -4.66 18.21
C LEU A 391 -4.17 -4.39 16.80
N ARG A 392 -5.18 -5.14 16.37
CA ARG A 392 -5.83 -4.98 15.07
C ARG A 392 -7.34 -4.87 15.25
N PHE A 393 -7.98 -4.13 14.37
CA PHE A 393 -9.40 -3.86 14.45
C PHE A 393 -10.09 -4.17 13.12
N ALA A 394 -11.36 -4.55 13.17
CA ALA A 394 -12.23 -4.63 12.03
C ALA A 394 -13.61 -4.04 12.38
N LEU A 395 -14.25 -3.48 11.37
CA LEU A 395 -15.59 -2.93 11.45
C LEU A 395 -16.38 -3.47 10.27
N SER A 396 -17.61 -3.90 10.52
CA SER A 396 -18.58 -4.22 9.47
C SER A 396 -19.95 -3.62 9.79
N LEU A 397 -20.61 -3.13 8.76
CA LEU A 397 -21.99 -2.69 8.80
C LEU A 397 -22.65 -3.17 7.51
N ASP A 398 -23.64 -4.04 7.66
CA ASP A 398 -24.47 -4.49 6.55
C ASP A 398 -25.93 -4.15 6.87
N ALA A 399 -26.58 -3.44 5.97
CA ALA A 399 -27.98 -3.11 6.08
C ALA A 399 -28.68 -3.44 4.77
N ASP A 400 -29.83 -4.07 4.85
CA ASP A 400 -30.67 -4.33 3.71
C ASP A 400 -32.16 -4.10 4.04
N SER A 401 -32.95 -3.84 3.01
CA SER A 401 -34.37 -3.53 3.15
C SER A 401 -35.23 -4.74 3.56
N THR A 402 -34.72 -5.95 3.48
CA THR A 402 -35.42 -7.20 3.77
C THR A 402 -35.17 -7.70 5.19
N LYS A 403 -33.90 -7.66 5.62
CA LYS A 403 -33.44 -8.25 6.88
C LYS A 403 -33.25 -7.20 7.98
N GLY A 404 -32.89 -5.96 7.60
CA GLY A 404 -32.49 -4.90 8.49
C GLY A 404 -30.97 -4.75 8.59
N ALA A 405 -30.51 -4.06 9.64
CA ALA A 405 -29.10 -3.75 9.81
C ALA A 405 -28.41 -4.73 10.77
N THR A 406 -27.17 -5.07 10.43
CA THR A 406 -26.25 -5.80 11.30
C THR A 406 -24.92 -5.05 11.37
N PHE A 407 -24.28 -5.06 12.53
CA PHE A 407 -22.97 -4.47 12.71
C PHE A 407 -22.03 -5.43 13.42
N GLY A 408 -20.74 -5.29 13.19
CA GLY A 408 -19.71 -6.06 13.85
C GLY A 408 -18.48 -5.22 14.13
N LEU A 409 -17.91 -5.40 15.31
CA LEU A 409 -16.62 -4.88 15.70
C LEU A 409 -15.74 -6.05 16.09
N ARG A 410 -14.53 -6.12 15.56
CA ARG A 410 -13.51 -7.07 15.97
C ARG A 410 -12.33 -6.34 16.55
N ALA A 411 -11.82 -6.82 17.67
CA ALA A 411 -10.51 -6.47 18.20
C ALA A 411 -9.67 -7.74 18.30
N ALA A 412 -8.42 -7.67 17.91
CA ALA A 412 -7.52 -8.81 17.99
C ALA A 412 -6.14 -8.40 18.49
N TYR A 413 -5.57 -9.25 19.34
CA TYR A 413 -4.16 -9.24 19.66
C TYR A 413 -3.44 -10.19 18.71
N HIS A 414 -2.47 -9.67 17.97
CA HIS A 414 -1.68 -10.41 17.00
C HIS A 414 -0.22 -10.35 17.39
N LYS A 415 0.30 -11.43 17.90
CA LYS A 415 1.72 -11.62 18.18
C LYS A 415 2.38 -12.28 16.99
N THR A 416 3.39 -11.64 16.42
CA THR A 416 4.20 -12.18 15.32
C THR A 416 5.59 -12.56 15.81
N LEU A 417 6.33 -13.32 15.01
CA LEU A 417 7.74 -13.64 15.26
C LEU A 417 7.99 -14.23 16.66
N ILE A 418 7.12 -15.15 17.10
CA ILE A 418 7.20 -15.79 18.41
C ILE A 418 8.50 -16.60 18.57
N ASN A 419 9.02 -17.10 17.43
CA ASN A 419 10.27 -17.86 17.36
C ASN A 419 10.99 -17.58 16.03
N ASP A 420 12.18 -18.14 15.87
CA ASP A 420 13.05 -17.92 14.69
C ASP A 420 12.44 -18.39 13.36
N LEU A 421 11.41 -19.21 13.38
CA LEU A 421 10.70 -19.65 12.19
C LEU A 421 9.51 -18.76 11.84
N GLY A 422 9.19 -17.76 12.68
CA GLY A 422 8.11 -16.82 12.42
C GLY A 422 6.74 -17.30 12.88
N GLY A 423 6.66 -17.99 14.02
CA GLY A 423 5.39 -18.40 14.64
C GLY A 423 4.52 -17.20 14.99
N GLU A 424 3.20 -17.35 14.90
CA GLU A 424 2.22 -16.28 15.12
C GLU A 424 1.05 -16.76 15.98
N LEU A 425 0.51 -15.84 16.80
CA LEU A 425 -0.70 -16.05 17.60
C LEU A 425 -1.68 -14.91 17.34
N ILE A 426 -2.93 -15.23 17.05
CA ILE A 426 -4.01 -14.26 16.95
C ILE A 426 -5.11 -14.63 17.95
N ALA A 427 -5.40 -13.74 18.88
CA ALA A 427 -6.54 -13.84 19.80
C ALA A 427 -7.53 -12.73 19.47
N SER A 428 -8.77 -13.06 19.16
CA SER A 428 -9.78 -12.10 18.70
C SER A 428 -11.05 -12.15 19.53
N VAL A 429 -11.72 -11.01 19.61
CA VAL A 429 -13.05 -10.83 20.19
C VAL A 429 -13.92 -10.11 19.16
N ASP A 430 -15.10 -10.66 18.91
CA ASP A 430 -16.13 -10.08 18.06
C ASP A 430 -17.30 -9.60 18.93
N VAL A 431 -17.80 -8.39 18.68
CA VAL A 431 -18.91 -7.77 19.39
C VAL A 431 -19.87 -7.15 18.36
N GLY A 432 -21.16 -7.29 18.60
CA GLY A 432 -22.20 -6.72 17.74
C GLY A 432 -23.33 -7.68 17.47
N SER A 433 -23.78 -7.74 16.22
CA SER A 433 -24.83 -8.68 15.79
C SER A 433 -24.35 -10.14 15.85
N ALA A 434 -23.06 -10.36 15.74
CA ALA A 434 -22.40 -11.60 16.10
C ALA A 434 -21.39 -11.32 17.23
N ASN A 435 -21.36 -12.22 18.23
CA ASN A 435 -20.43 -12.12 19.34
C ASN A 435 -19.58 -13.40 19.39
N GLY A 436 -18.30 -13.26 19.68
CA GLY A 436 -17.46 -14.44 19.71
C GLY A 436 -16.04 -14.18 20.17
N VAL A 437 -15.32 -15.27 20.32
CA VAL A 437 -13.88 -15.27 20.60
C VAL A 437 -13.19 -16.28 19.68
N GLY A 438 -11.96 -15.96 19.31
CA GLY A 438 -11.14 -16.81 18.46
C GLY A 438 -9.70 -16.84 18.93
N LEU A 439 -9.07 -17.99 18.79
CA LEU A 439 -7.66 -18.19 19.02
C LEU A 439 -7.08 -18.95 17.83
N GLU A 440 -6.01 -18.47 17.25
CA GLU A 440 -5.28 -19.11 16.15
C GLU A 440 -3.79 -19.09 16.42
N TYR A 441 -3.14 -20.23 16.26
CA TYR A 441 -1.69 -20.34 16.28
C TYR A 441 -1.22 -20.88 14.94
N TYR A 442 -0.28 -20.18 14.33
CA TYR A 442 0.32 -20.53 13.03
C TYR A 442 1.82 -20.70 13.21
N GLN A 443 2.36 -21.85 12.80
CA GLN A 443 3.76 -22.19 12.97
C GLN A 443 4.38 -22.63 11.65
N PRO A 444 5.25 -21.80 11.02
CA PRO A 444 6.14 -22.26 9.96
C PRO A 444 7.09 -23.36 10.48
N LEU A 445 7.38 -24.33 9.66
CA LEU A 445 8.22 -25.49 10.00
C LEU A 445 9.65 -25.38 9.42
N ASP A 446 9.87 -24.45 8.52
CA ASP A 446 11.16 -24.16 7.92
C ASP A 446 11.44 -22.66 7.86
N ALA A 447 12.70 -22.27 7.83
CA ALA A 447 13.11 -20.86 7.82
C ALA A 447 12.64 -20.11 6.57
N ALA A 448 12.50 -20.78 5.43
CA ALA A 448 11.91 -20.23 4.21
C ALA A 448 10.37 -20.16 4.24
N GLN A 449 9.75 -20.61 5.32
CA GLN A 449 8.30 -20.58 5.56
C GLN A 449 7.47 -21.27 4.46
N ARG A 450 7.98 -22.35 3.89
CA ARG A 450 7.26 -23.12 2.86
C ARG A 450 6.22 -24.03 3.46
N TYR A 451 6.53 -24.68 4.58
CA TYR A 451 5.67 -25.62 5.27
C TYR A 451 5.20 -25.04 6.59
N PHE A 452 3.99 -25.36 6.97
CA PHE A 452 3.44 -24.89 8.25
C PHE A 452 2.48 -25.89 8.86
N VAL A 453 2.25 -25.73 10.16
CA VAL A 453 1.12 -26.28 10.89
C VAL A 453 0.33 -25.16 11.52
N ASP A 454 -0.97 -25.32 11.67
CA ASP A 454 -1.80 -24.35 12.37
C ASP A 454 -2.90 -25.03 13.19
N GLY A 455 -3.31 -24.32 14.24
CA GLY A 455 -4.45 -24.70 15.06
C GLY A 455 -5.33 -23.47 15.29
N ALA A 456 -6.64 -23.69 15.30
CA ALA A 456 -7.59 -22.63 15.60
C ALA A 456 -8.74 -23.17 16.44
N ALA A 457 -9.21 -22.34 17.38
CA ALA A 457 -10.41 -22.57 18.17
C ALA A 457 -11.29 -21.34 18.11
N VAL A 458 -12.57 -21.53 17.89
CA VAL A 458 -13.56 -20.46 17.82
C VAL A 458 -14.78 -20.81 18.65
N TYR A 459 -15.36 -19.80 19.29
CA TYR A 459 -16.65 -19.89 19.92
C TYR A 459 -17.43 -18.62 19.64
N GLY A 460 -18.64 -18.74 19.14
CA GLY A 460 -19.43 -17.57 18.79
C GLY A 460 -20.94 -17.81 18.87
N ARG A 461 -21.66 -16.68 18.84
CA ARG A 461 -23.12 -16.62 18.78
C ARG A 461 -23.51 -15.64 17.69
N THR A 462 -24.41 -16.07 16.81
CA THR A 462 -24.96 -15.25 15.74
C THR A 462 -26.44 -15.54 15.57
N THR A 463 -27.13 -14.68 14.82
CA THR A 463 -28.51 -14.92 14.42
C THR A 463 -28.56 -15.61 13.06
N TRP A 464 -29.44 -16.57 12.92
CA TRP A 464 -29.72 -17.25 11.67
C TRP A 464 -31.17 -17.02 11.27
N ASN A 465 -31.37 -16.34 10.13
CA ASN A 465 -32.69 -15.99 9.63
C ASN A 465 -33.18 -17.06 8.66
N ILE A 466 -34.40 -17.54 8.86
CA ILE A 466 -35.05 -18.54 8.01
C ILE A 466 -36.16 -17.85 7.19
N PHE A 467 -36.11 -18.07 5.88
CA PHE A 467 -37.03 -17.51 4.91
C PHE A 467 -37.82 -18.65 4.24
N GLN A 468 -39.09 -18.38 3.96
CA GLN A 468 -39.95 -19.22 3.15
C GLN A 468 -40.82 -18.32 2.27
N ASN A 469 -40.94 -18.61 0.97
CA ASN A 469 -41.62 -17.76 0.00
C ASN A 469 -41.17 -16.28 0.08
N ASP A 470 -39.87 -16.07 0.15
CA ASP A 470 -39.22 -14.75 0.25
C ASP A 470 -39.63 -13.89 1.48
N ARG A 471 -40.24 -14.52 2.49
CA ARG A 471 -40.58 -13.89 3.77
C ARG A 471 -39.84 -14.54 4.90
N ARG A 472 -39.29 -13.72 5.82
CA ARG A 472 -38.67 -14.23 7.03
C ARG A 472 -39.72 -14.82 7.96
N ILE A 473 -39.61 -16.12 8.26
CA ILE A 473 -40.56 -16.87 9.10
C ILE A 473 -40.04 -17.14 10.50
N ALA A 474 -38.68 -17.14 10.65
CA ALA A 474 -38.05 -17.40 11.94
C ALA A 474 -36.69 -16.75 12.06
N ILE A 475 -36.29 -16.50 13.31
CA ILE A 475 -34.94 -16.10 13.70
C ILE A 475 -34.45 -17.10 14.74
N TYR A 476 -33.30 -17.70 14.51
CA TYR A 476 -32.64 -18.60 15.45
C TYR A 476 -31.39 -17.92 16.03
N ASN A 477 -31.15 -18.14 17.31
CA ASN A 477 -29.86 -17.92 17.93
C ASN A 477 -29.00 -19.14 17.67
N MET A 478 -27.91 -18.99 16.95
CA MET A 478 -26.97 -20.06 16.65
C MET A 478 -25.70 -19.88 17.46
N ARG A 479 -25.32 -20.89 18.23
CA ARG A 479 -24.01 -21.01 18.88
C ARG A 479 -23.15 -21.94 18.05
N ASP A 480 -21.92 -21.54 17.76
CA ASP A 480 -20.96 -22.30 16.96
C ASP A 480 -19.65 -22.40 17.73
N ALA A 481 -19.24 -23.60 18.07
CA ALA A 481 -17.95 -23.90 18.66
C ALA A 481 -17.18 -24.79 17.68
N GLY A 482 -15.94 -24.44 17.39
CA GLY A 482 -15.13 -25.19 16.42
C GLY A 482 -13.67 -25.25 16.80
N VAL A 483 -13.03 -26.37 16.44
CA VAL A 483 -11.59 -26.57 16.55
C VAL A 483 -11.07 -27.10 15.22
N ARG A 484 -9.94 -26.57 14.79
CA ARG A 484 -9.24 -27.02 13.59
C ARG A 484 -7.76 -27.21 13.88
N VAL A 485 -7.19 -28.28 13.36
CA VAL A 485 -5.74 -28.52 13.32
C VAL A 485 -5.38 -28.89 11.89
N SER A 486 -4.40 -28.26 11.31
CA SER A 486 -4.00 -28.52 9.92
C SER A 486 -2.50 -28.37 9.69
N ALA A 487 -2.04 -28.96 8.61
CA ALA A 487 -0.72 -28.73 8.03
C ALA A 487 -0.88 -28.25 6.59
N GLY A 488 0.08 -27.52 6.09
CA GLY A 488 -0.01 -26.98 4.76
C GLY A 488 1.30 -26.55 4.14
N ILE A 489 1.19 -26.08 2.91
CA ILE A 489 2.28 -25.61 2.07
C ILE A 489 1.92 -24.24 1.53
N ASN A 490 2.84 -23.29 1.65
CA ASN A 490 2.82 -22.02 0.92
C ASN A 490 3.41 -22.24 -0.48
N VAL A 491 2.60 -22.05 -1.52
CA VAL A 491 3.01 -22.19 -2.92
C VAL A 491 3.50 -20.84 -3.43
N GLY A 492 4.73 -20.47 -3.05
CA GLY A 492 5.29 -19.15 -3.33
C GLY A 492 4.37 -18.02 -2.87
N LEU A 493 4.11 -17.06 -3.76
CA LEU A 493 3.16 -15.96 -3.55
C LEU A 493 1.74 -16.30 -4.04
N LEU A 494 1.55 -17.46 -4.67
CA LEU A 494 0.31 -17.85 -5.31
C LEU A 494 -0.80 -18.11 -4.29
N GLY A 495 -0.46 -18.80 -3.18
CA GLY A 495 -1.44 -19.14 -2.15
C GLY A 495 -0.99 -20.29 -1.27
N GLN A 496 -1.97 -20.98 -0.68
CA GLN A 496 -1.77 -22.11 0.25
C GLN A 496 -2.55 -23.33 -0.17
N ILE A 497 -1.97 -24.51 0.13
CA ILE A 497 -2.67 -25.78 0.16
C ILE A 497 -2.64 -26.28 1.60
N ARG A 498 -3.78 -26.73 2.11
CA ARG A 498 -3.95 -27.10 3.52
C ARG A 498 -4.75 -28.40 3.65
N LEU A 499 -4.33 -29.26 4.57
CA LEU A 499 -5.05 -30.46 4.94
C LEU A 499 -5.12 -30.56 6.46
N GLY A 500 -6.28 -30.87 7.00
CA GLY A 500 -6.44 -30.94 8.43
C GLY A 500 -7.73 -31.60 8.88
N TRP A 501 -7.94 -31.56 10.19
CA TRP A 501 -9.15 -32.00 10.86
C TRP A 501 -9.92 -30.79 11.37
N LEU A 502 -11.23 -30.78 11.12
CA LEU A 502 -12.18 -29.79 11.61
C LEU A 502 -13.24 -30.52 12.45
N GLU A 503 -13.51 -30.02 13.63
CA GLU A 503 -14.62 -30.40 14.46
C GLU A 503 -15.48 -29.21 14.83
N ARG A 504 -16.79 -29.36 14.75
CA ARG A 504 -17.76 -28.30 15.07
C ARG A 504 -18.92 -28.84 15.88
N ASN A 505 -19.39 -28.00 16.81
CA ASN A 505 -20.63 -28.16 17.51
C ASN A 505 -21.50 -26.91 17.23
N ARG A 506 -22.66 -27.11 16.64
CA ARG A 506 -23.66 -26.05 16.37
C ARG A 506 -24.92 -26.34 17.12
N ARG A 507 -25.44 -25.31 17.80
CA ARG A 507 -26.69 -25.37 18.53
C ARG A 507 -27.56 -24.19 18.12
N PHE A 508 -28.81 -24.46 17.71
CA PHE A 508 -29.77 -23.45 17.33
C PHE A 508 -31.01 -23.53 18.21
N GLU A 509 -31.37 -22.36 18.72
CA GLU A 509 -32.53 -22.16 19.56
C GLU A 509 -33.40 -21.10 18.90
N LEU A 510 -34.70 -21.40 18.76
CA LEU A 510 -35.66 -20.47 18.19
C LEU A 510 -35.74 -19.22 19.07
N ASP A 511 -35.54 -18.04 18.46
CA ASP A 511 -35.69 -16.75 19.10
C ASP A 511 -37.07 -16.11 18.75
N THR A 512 -37.38 -16.09 17.48
CA THR A 512 -38.61 -15.49 16.95
C THR A 512 -39.20 -16.40 15.87
N GLY A 513 -40.49 -16.65 15.91
CA GLY A 513 -41.21 -17.49 14.95
C GLY A 513 -42.28 -18.35 15.58
N ASP A 514 -42.84 -19.30 14.81
CA ASP A 514 -43.79 -20.25 15.31
C ASP A 514 -43.18 -21.16 16.36
N PRO A 515 -43.74 -21.25 17.59
CA PRO A 515 -43.18 -22.09 18.65
C PRO A 515 -43.07 -23.58 18.31
N SER A 516 -43.78 -24.04 17.28
CA SER A 516 -43.68 -25.42 16.79
C SER A 516 -42.39 -25.73 16.01
N LEU A 517 -41.65 -24.71 15.62
CA LEU A 517 -40.39 -24.89 14.91
C LEU A 517 -39.31 -25.48 15.85
N PRO A 518 -38.55 -26.47 15.37
CA PRO A 518 -37.67 -27.22 16.23
C PRO A 518 -36.41 -26.45 16.62
N ASN A 519 -35.92 -26.67 17.84
CA ASN A 519 -34.53 -26.43 18.23
C ASN A 519 -33.67 -27.61 17.83
N GLY A 520 -32.36 -27.40 17.70
CA GLY A 520 -31.48 -28.47 17.31
C GLY A 520 -30.02 -28.24 17.76
N SER A 521 -29.28 -29.35 17.78
CA SER A 521 -27.82 -29.31 17.94
C SER A 521 -27.19 -30.42 17.08
N ALA A 522 -26.01 -30.12 16.56
CA ALA A 522 -25.24 -31.09 15.79
C ALA A 522 -23.75 -30.97 16.15
N THR A 523 -23.12 -32.09 16.31
CA THR A 523 -21.65 -32.21 16.38
C THR A 523 -21.20 -32.97 15.15
N PHE A 524 -20.27 -32.41 14.41
CA PHE A 524 -19.75 -33.03 13.20
C PHE A 524 -18.27 -32.71 13.05
N GLY A 525 -17.51 -33.67 12.56
CA GLY A 525 -16.08 -33.56 12.38
C GLY A 525 -15.59 -34.34 11.19
N GLY A 526 -14.47 -33.98 10.65
CA GLY A 526 -13.90 -34.68 9.53
C GLY A 526 -12.64 -34.04 8.95
N ILE A 527 -12.16 -34.63 7.88
CA ILE A 527 -10.99 -34.15 7.15
C ILE A 527 -11.40 -33.00 6.24
N LYS A 528 -10.63 -31.94 6.27
CA LYS A 528 -10.80 -30.78 5.39
C LYS A 528 -9.53 -30.52 4.61
N ALA A 529 -9.65 -30.48 3.28
CA ALA A 529 -8.62 -30.03 2.37
C ALA A 529 -9.02 -28.67 1.78
N THR A 530 -8.09 -27.74 1.68
CA THR A 530 -8.34 -26.40 1.11
C THR A 530 -7.20 -26.00 0.20
N LEU A 531 -7.54 -25.51 -0.99
CA LEU A 531 -6.68 -24.80 -1.89
C LEU A 531 -7.18 -23.36 -1.92
N ASP A 532 -6.30 -22.41 -1.62
CA ASP A 532 -6.65 -20.99 -1.56
C ASP A 532 -5.57 -20.18 -2.26
N PHE A 533 -5.83 -19.79 -3.51
CA PHE A 533 -4.93 -19.04 -4.36
C PHE A 533 -5.55 -17.67 -4.66
N ASP A 534 -4.75 -16.63 -4.52
CA ASP A 534 -5.19 -15.26 -4.76
C ASP A 534 -4.09 -14.44 -5.44
N GLN A 535 -4.33 -14.13 -6.71
CA GLN A 535 -3.47 -13.35 -7.58
C GLN A 535 -4.19 -12.08 -8.09
N MET A 536 -5.16 -11.58 -7.33
CA MET A 536 -5.73 -10.27 -7.57
C MET A 536 -4.68 -9.18 -7.33
N ASN A 537 -4.68 -8.12 -8.13
CA ASN A 537 -3.72 -7.03 -7.98
C ASN A 537 -4.02 -6.11 -6.79
N ARG A 538 -5.26 -6.11 -6.28
CA ARG A 538 -5.69 -5.34 -5.10
C ARG A 538 -6.58 -6.21 -4.21
N MET A 539 -6.53 -5.95 -2.91
CA MET A 539 -7.38 -6.63 -1.92
C MET A 539 -8.86 -6.27 -2.11
N TYR A 540 -9.15 -4.98 -2.32
CA TYR A 540 -10.47 -4.46 -2.65
C TYR A 540 -10.43 -3.80 -4.03
N PHE A 541 -11.55 -3.78 -4.72
CA PHE A 541 -11.67 -3.13 -6.02
C PHE A 541 -10.56 -3.55 -6.99
N ALA A 542 -10.30 -4.86 -7.07
CA ALA A 542 -9.34 -5.41 -8.02
C ALA A 542 -9.67 -4.96 -9.45
N THR A 543 -8.64 -4.64 -10.22
CA THR A 543 -8.76 -4.28 -11.64
C THR A 543 -8.29 -5.41 -12.55
N ASP A 544 -7.39 -6.25 -12.04
CA ASP A 544 -6.79 -7.35 -12.79
C ASP A 544 -6.46 -8.51 -11.85
N GLY A 545 -6.46 -9.70 -12.41
CA GLY A 545 -6.02 -10.89 -11.70
C GLY A 545 -7.10 -11.94 -11.57
N TRP A 546 -6.80 -12.97 -10.78
CA TRP A 546 -7.69 -14.08 -10.52
C TRP A 546 -7.51 -14.61 -9.11
N ALA A 547 -8.54 -15.27 -8.58
CA ALA A 547 -8.50 -15.99 -7.31
C ALA A 547 -9.28 -17.30 -7.43
N ALA A 548 -8.82 -18.33 -6.74
CA ALA A 548 -9.46 -19.64 -6.70
C ALA A 548 -9.42 -20.19 -5.27
N LYS A 549 -10.59 -20.45 -4.72
CA LYS A 549 -10.73 -21.11 -3.43
C LYS A 549 -11.53 -22.39 -3.62
N ILE A 550 -10.92 -23.52 -3.27
CA ILE A 550 -11.56 -24.82 -3.35
C ILE A 550 -11.40 -25.49 -1.99
N SER A 551 -12.47 -25.95 -1.41
CA SER A 551 -12.41 -26.72 -0.16
C SER A 551 -13.26 -27.97 -0.26
N TYR A 552 -12.71 -29.08 0.23
CA TYR A 552 -13.39 -30.33 0.36
C TYR A 552 -13.38 -30.77 1.83
N PHE A 553 -14.55 -31.09 2.35
CA PHE A 553 -14.74 -31.58 3.71
C PHE A 553 -15.45 -32.92 3.65
N ASP A 554 -14.94 -33.91 4.35
CA ASP A 554 -15.56 -35.22 4.50
C ASP A 554 -15.79 -35.56 5.95
N SER A 555 -17.06 -35.78 6.31
CA SER A 555 -17.47 -36.15 7.66
C SER A 555 -18.04 -37.56 7.66
N PRO A 556 -17.22 -38.58 8.01
CA PRO A 556 -17.70 -39.96 8.11
C PRO A 556 -18.80 -40.15 9.17
N GLN A 557 -18.70 -39.43 10.28
CA GLN A 557 -19.65 -39.52 11.39
C GLN A 557 -21.05 -38.98 11.03
N ALA A 558 -21.09 -37.93 10.25
CA ALA A 558 -22.34 -37.29 9.81
C ALA A 558 -22.78 -37.77 8.41
N ASP A 559 -22.03 -38.67 7.81
CA ASP A 559 -22.30 -39.35 6.54
C ASP A 559 -22.56 -38.41 5.35
N TYR A 560 -21.77 -37.35 5.26
CA TYR A 560 -21.78 -36.45 4.11
C TYR A 560 -20.39 -35.92 3.78
N SER A 561 -20.23 -35.42 2.56
CA SER A 561 -19.09 -34.60 2.17
C SER A 561 -19.58 -33.26 1.62
N ARG A 562 -18.71 -32.26 1.64
CA ARG A 562 -18.99 -30.93 1.14
C ARG A 562 -17.87 -30.46 0.21
N LEU A 563 -18.23 -29.98 -0.95
CA LEU A 563 -17.33 -29.34 -1.89
C LEU A 563 -17.77 -27.89 -2.08
N ASP A 564 -16.88 -26.97 -1.81
CA ASP A 564 -17.04 -25.56 -2.12
C ASP A 564 -15.99 -25.14 -3.16
N VAL A 565 -16.43 -24.42 -4.18
CA VAL A 565 -15.59 -23.83 -5.24
C VAL A 565 -15.97 -22.38 -5.39
N ASP A 566 -15.01 -21.49 -5.40
CA ASP A 566 -15.18 -20.05 -5.65
C ASP A 566 -14.05 -19.58 -6.56
N LEU A 567 -14.37 -19.24 -7.80
CA LEU A 567 -13.44 -18.77 -8.80
C LEU A 567 -13.79 -17.33 -9.17
N ARG A 568 -12.81 -16.46 -9.17
CA ARG A 568 -12.96 -15.04 -9.46
C ARG A 568 -11.93 -14.57 -10.47
N GLY A 569 -12.32 -13.63 -11.32
CA GLY A 569 -11.42 -12.98 -12.27
C GLY A 569 -11.80 -11.53 -12.48
N ALA A 570 -10.82 -10.71 -12.77
CA ALA A 570 -11.00 -9.31 -13.11
C ALA A 570 -10.03 -8.92 -14.23
N PHE A 571 -10.45 -8.04 -15.11
CA PHE A 571 -9.59 -7.35 -16.04
C PHE A 571 -10.11 -5.94 -16.31
N SER A 572 -9.22 -5.05 -16.67
CA SER A 572 -9.54 -3.64 -16.88
C SER A 572 -9.20 -3.18 -18.29
N MET A 573 -10.03 -2.29 -18.80
CA MET A 573 -9.78 -1.54 -20.02
C MET A 573 -10.01 -0.05 -19.73
N ARG A 574 -8.93 0.73 -19.64
CA ARG A 574 -8.97 2.13 -19.25
C ARG A 574 -9.65 2.30 -17.87
N ASN A 575 -10.80 2.98 -17.81
CA ASN A 575 -11.55 3.23 -16.58
C ASN A 575 -12.70 2.22 -16.35
N THR A 576 -12.81 1.20 -17.18
CA THR A 576 -13.84 0.16 -17.07
C THR A 576 -13.20 -1.12 -16.56
N VAL A 577 -13.77 -1.69 -15.51
CA VAL A 577 -13.36 -2.98 -14.95
C VAL A 577 -14.46 -3.99 -15.16
N ILE A 578 -14.12 -5.16 -15.71
CA ILE A 578 -15.03 -6.29 -15.85
C ILE A 578 -14.55 -7.39 -14.91
N SER A 579 -15.46 -7.87 -14.06
CA SER A 579 -15.16 -8.94 -13.12
C SER A 579 -16.19 -10.06 -13.25
N SER A 580 -15.77 -11.28 -13.00
CA SER A 580 -16.62 -12.46 -12.98
C SER A 580 -16.39 -13.31 -11.74
N ARG A 581 -17.42 -13.99 -11.31
CA ARG A 581 -17.37 -14.99 -10.23
C ARG A 581 -18.22 -16.19 -10.60
N VAL A 582 -17.65 -17.38 -10.38
CA VAL A 582 -18.37 -18.67 -10.48
C VAL A 582 -18.18 -19.38 -9.15
N ALA A 583 -19.26 -19.86 -8.56
CA ALA A 583 -19.20 -20.57 -7.30
C ALA A 583 -20.11 -21.81 -7.31
N TYR A 584 -19.69 -22.81 -6.57
CA TYR A 584 -20.48 -24.02 -6.31
C TYR A 584 -20.32 -24.41 -4.85
N SER A 585 -21.42 -24.87 -4.24
CA SER A 585 -21.42 -25.45 -2.92
C SER A 585 -22.44 -26.60 -2.86
N GLY A 586 -21.97 -27.80 -2.56
CA GLY A 586 -22.84 -28.97 -2.56
C GLY A 586 -22.16 -30.21 -1.97
N SER A 587 -22.90 -31.31 -1.94
CA SER A 587 -22.45 -32.58 -1.39
C SER A 587 -22.15 -33.60 -2.49
N PRO A 588 -20.87 -33.95 -2.72
CA PRO A 588 -20.50 -35.07 -3.60
C PRO A 588 -20.95 -36.44 -3.03
N ARG A 589 -21.03 -36.61 -1.72
CA ARG A 589 -21.49 -37.80 -1.06
C ARG A 589 -22.55 -37.47 0.00
N GLY A 590 -23.72 -38.05 -0.12
CA GLY A 590 -24.87 -37.76 0.72
C GLY A 590 -25.56 -36.43 0.32
N SER A 591 -26.06 -35.74 1.28
CA SER A 591 -26.62 -34.39 1.13
C SER A 591 -26.13 -33.48 2.27
N LEU A 592 -25.99 -32.20 2.00
CA LEU A 592 -25.62 -31.25 3.05
C LEU A 592 -26.71 -31.22 4.13
N PRO A 593 -26.36 -31.44 5.41
CA PRO A 593 -27.31 -31.25 6.48
C PRO A 593 -27.68 -29.77 6.63
N ILE A 594 -28.86 -29.48 7.16
CA ILE A 594 -29.34 -28.10 7.29
C ILE A 594 -28.40 -27.22 8.11
N TYR A 595 -27.74 -27.78 9.11
CA TYR A 595 -26.78 -27.08 9.96
C TYR A 595 -25.43 -26.78 9.28
N ASP A 596 -25.17 -27.38 8.12
CA ASP A 596 -24.00 -27.12 7.26
C ASP A 596 -24.42 -26.86 5.79
N SER A 597 -25.60 -26.26 5.60
CA SER A 597 -26.16 -25.98 4.28
C SER A 597 -25.37 -24.90 3.51
N ALA A 598 -25.46 -24.98 2.20
CA ALA A 598 -25.01 -23.93 1.33
C ALA A 598 -25.98 -22.74 1.34
N THR A 599 -25.51 -21.54 1.12
CA THR A 599 -26.31 -20.31 1.21
C THR A 599 -26.12 -19.41 -0.01
N LEU A 600 -27.19 -18.71 -0.39
CA LEU A 600 -27.19 -17.60 -1.35
C LEU A 600 -27.91 -16.39 -0.78
N GLY A 601 -27.62 -15.24 -1.33
CA GLY A 601 -28.18 -13.96 -0.95
C GLY A 601 -27.10 -12.99 -0.43
N GLY A 602 -27.36 -11.72 -0.63
CA GLY A 602 -26.45 -10.62 -0.31
C GLY A 602 -25.72 -10.07 -1.53
N PHE A 603 -25.00 -8.98 -1.31
CA PHE A 603 -24.32 -8.25 -2.37
C PHE A 603 -23.32 -9.14 -3.15
N LEU A 604 -23.44 -9.15 -4.47
CA LEU A 604 -22.66 -9.98 -5.41
C LEU A 604 -22.69 -11.48 -5.09
N ASN A 605 -23.79 -11.92 -4.49
CA ASN A 605 -24.13 -13.31 -4.21
C ASN A 605 -25.63 -13.54 -4.35
N MET A 606 -26.26 -13.05 -5.40
CA MET A 606 -27.68 -12.83 -5.63
C MET A 606 -28.21 -11.60 -4.87
N THR A 607 -27.81 -10.44 -5.31
CA THR A 607 -28.01 -9.14 -4.63
C THR A 607 -29.48 -8.79 -4.37
N ALA A 608 -30.41 -9.27 -5.19
CA ALA A 608 -31.85 -9.07 -4.98
C ALA A 608 -32.38 -9.73 -3.70
N TYR A 609 -31.65 -10.71 -3.17
CA TYR A 609 -32.00 -11.49 -1.98
C TYR A 609 -31.17 -11.05 -0.78
N ALA A 610 -31.76 -11.09 0.43
CA ALA A 610 -31.03 -10.79 1.65
C ALA A 610 -29.90 -11.82 1.91
N LYS A 611 -28.88 -11.42 2.61
CA LYS A 611 -27.74 -12.30 2.94
C LYS A 611 -28.20 -13.59 3.64
N GLY A 612 -27.90 -14.73 3.04
CA GLY A 612 -28.28 -16.05 3.54
C GLY A 612 -29.78 -16.38 3.43
N GLN A 613 -30.54 -15.66 2.61
CA GLN A 613 -31.97 -15.90 2.45
C GLN A 613 -32.28 -17.28 1.88
N ILE A 614 -31.46 -17.77 0.94
CA ILE A 614 -31.63 -19.08 0.32
C ILE A 614 -30.65 -20.03 0.96
N ILE A 615 -31.16 -21.13 1.51
CA ILE A 615 -30.38 -22.21 2.11
C ILE A 615 -30.71 -23.54 1.42
N GLY A 616 -29.69 -24.31 1.11
CA GLY A 616 -29.90 -25.56 0.38
C GLY A 616 -28.67 -26.37 0.14
N ASP A 617 -28.79 -27.28 -0.81
CA ASP A 617 -27.71 -28.16 -1.28
C ASP A 617 -27.57 -28.03 -2.80
N ASN A 618 -26.36 -28.34 -3.33
CA ASN A 618 -26.06 -28.22 -4.75
C ASN A 618 -26.39 -26.85 -5.35
N ILE A 619 -25.86 -25.82 -4.74
CA ILE A 619 -26.00 -24.45 -5.17
C ILE A 619 -24.89 -24.09 -6.16
N SER A 620 -25.28 -23.63 -7.34
CA SER A 620 -24.37 -23.06 -8.35
C SER A 620 -24.69 -21.59 -8.57
N TYR A 621 -23.67 -20.78 -8.71
CA TYR A 621 -23.74 -19.34 -8.92
C TYR A 621 -22.82 -18.89 -10.03
N ALA A 622 -23.25 -17.96 -10.87
CA ALA A 622 -22.41 -17.23 -11.81
C ALA A 622 -22.82 -15.76 -11.84
N GLY A 623 -21.85 -14.88 -11.81
CA GLY A 623 -22.07 -13.44 -11.87
C GLY A 623 -21.01 -12.74 -12.71
N VAL A 624 -21.43 -11.72 -13.44
CA VAL A 624 -20.56 -10.80 -14.17
C VAL A 624 -20.93 -9.38 -13.78
N ARG A 625 -19.95 -8.57 -13.52
CA ARG A 625 -20.12 -7.15 -13.23
C ARG A 625 -19.22 -6.28 -14.09
N THR A 626 -19.73 -5.11 -14.42
CA THR A 626 -18.99 -4.04 -15.10
C THR A 626 -19.01 -2.83 -14.21
N GLU A 627 -17.84 -2.29 -13.93
CA GLU A 627 -17.66 -1.13 -13.08
C GLU A 627 -16.95 -0.02 -13.84
N GLN A 628 -17.47 1.19 -13.77
CA GLN A 628 -16.84 2.39 -14.30
C GLN A 628 -16.17 3.14 -13.15
N ILE A 629 -14.88 3.38 -13.25
CA ILE A 629 -14.14 4.24 -12.31
C ILE A 629 -14.55 5.68 -12.58
N ILE A 630 -15.21 6.34 -11.61
CA ILE A 630 -15.76 7.70 -11.72
C ILE A 630 -14.99 8.72 -10.90
N GLY A 631 -14.05 8.29 -10.06
CA GLY A 631 -13.22 9.18 -9.25
C GLY A 631 -12.13 8.41 -8.51
N ARG A 632 -11.22 9.16 -7.91
CA ARG A 632 -10.15 8.64 -7.05
C ARG A 632 -10.03 9.47 -5.80
N LEU A 633 -9.65 8.84 -4.70
CA LEU A 633 -9.36 9.53 -3.45
C LEU A 633 -7.98 10.21 -3.51
N PRO A 634 -7.73 11.26 -2.69
CA PRO A 634 -6.44 11.97 -2.65
C PRO A 634 -5.24 11.05 -2.34
N LEU A 635 -4.04 11.55 -2.60
CA LEU A 635 -2.77 10.90 -2.30
C LEU A 635 -2.70 10.38 -0.86
N GLY A 636 -2.17 9.17 -0.68
CA GLY A 636 -2.08 8.49 0.61
C GLY A 636 -3.34 7.73 1.04
N LEU A 637 -4.47 7.97 0.40
CA LEU A 637 -5.70 7.20 0.54
C LEU A 637 -5.89 6.38 -0.73
N ARG A 638 -5.87 5.06 -0.62
CA ARG A 638 -6.24 4.18 -1.74
C ARG A 638 -7.72 4.27 -1.95
N GLY A 639 -8.14 4.53 -3.16
CA GLY A 639 -9.52 4.28 -3.46
C GLY A 639 -9.97 4.82 -4.80
N ASP A 640 -10.60 3.91 -5.53
CA ASP A 640 -11.40 4.23 -6.68
C ASP A 640 -12.86 4.35 -6.21
N MET A 641 -13.56 5.36 -6.71
CA MET A 641 -15.02 5.39 -6.67
C MET A 641 -15.55 4.76 -7.95
N ARG A 642 -16.46 3.81 -7.83
CA ARG A 642 -16.98 3.03 -8.96
C ARG A 642 -18.50 3.02 -9.00
N LEU A 643 -19.03 3.23 -10.19
CA LEU A 643 -20.43 2.92 -10.51
C LEU A 643 -20.46 1.54 -11.16
N GLY A 644 -21.23 0.60 -10.61
CA GLY A 644 -21.25 -0.78 -11.04
C GLY A 644 -22.64 -1.28 -11.41
N VAL A 645 -22.66 -2.19 -12.37
CA VAL A 645 -23.84 -3.00 -12.74
C VAL A 645 -23.41 -4.46 -12.70
N ALA A 646 -24.20 -5.31 -12.05
CA ALA A 646 -23.97 -6.76 -12.00
C ALA A 646 -25.18 -7.53 -12.53
N LEU A 647 -24.90 -8.62 -13.22
CA LEU A 647 -25.87 -9.63 -13.64
C LEU A 647 -25.48 -10.95 -12.99
N GLU A 648 -26.44 -11.56 -12.32
CA GLU A 648 -26.21 -12.74 -11.50
C GLU A 648 -27.26 -13.80 -11.81
N VAL A 649 -26.81 -15.04 -11.88
CA VAL A 649 -27.68 -16.22 -12.02
C VAL A 649 -27.26 -17.29 -11.03
N ALA A 650 -28.22 -18.00 -10.48
CA ALA A 650 -27.95 -19.11 -9.59
C ALA A 650 -29.00 -20.21 -9.72
N ARG A 651 -28.58 -21.42 -9.34
CA ARG A 651 -29.46 -22.57 -9.27
C ARG A 651 -29.25 -23.26 -7.93
N ALA A 652 -30.33 -23.50 -7.18
CA ALA A 652 -30.33 -24.34 -6.01
C ALA A 652 -30.90 -25.71 -6.41
N GLY A 653 -30.12 -26.77 -6.26
CA GLY A 653 -30.57 -28.12 -6.53
C GLY A 653 -31.67 -28.56 -5.58
N TYR A 654 -31.52 -28.21 -4.31
CA TYR A 654 -32.49 -28.45 -3.26
C TYR A 654 -32.53 -27.28 -2.28
N ARG A 655 -33.73 -26.76 -1.96
CA ARG A 655 -33.95 -25.69 -0.98
C ARG A 655 -34.66 -26.26 0.23
N TYR A 656 -34.08 -26.10 1.42
CA TYR A 656 -34.60 -26.74 2.64
C TYR A 656 -35.91 -26.14 3.15
N THR A 657 -36.20 -24.88 2.81
CA THR A 657 -37.36 -24.16 3.30
C THR A 657 -38.52 -24.04 2.27
N GLU A 658 -38.33 -24.61 1.08
CA GLU A 658 -39.30 -24.53 -0.02
C GLU A 658 -39.77 -25.90 -0.46
N THR A 659 -41.07 -25.98 -0.81
CA THR A 659 -41.67 -27.23 -1.34
C THR A 659 -41.41 -27.45 -2.82
N GLN A 660 -41.10 -26.39 -3.57
CA GLN A 660 -40.73 -26.45 -4.97
C GLN A 660 -39.33 -25.90 -5.17
N THR A 661 -38.45 -26.73 -5.73
CA THR A 661 -37.03 -26.45 -5.88
C THR A 661 -36.64 -26.14 -7.32
N ASN A 662 -37.48 -25.48 -8.08
CA ASN A 662 -37.26 -25.42 -9.51
C ASN A 662 -37.00 -24.01 -10.01
N GLY A 663 -35.94 -23.91 -10.80
CA GLY A 663 -35.68 -22.80 -11.69
C GLY A 663 -34.35 -22.13 -11.46
N LEU A 664 -33.97 -21.45 -12.51
CA LEU A 664 -32.85 -20.51 -12.50
C LEU A 664 -33.28 -19.25 -11.77
N LEU A 665 -32.58 -18.89 -10.72
CA LEU A 665 -32.73 -17.61 -10.04
C LEU A 665 -31.89 -16.57 -10.77
N ASN A 666 -32.37 -15.35 -10.83
CA ASN A 666 -31.64 -14.23 -11.43
C ASN A 666 -31.64 -13.02 -10.49
N SER A 667 -30.66 -12.20 -10.65
CA SER A 667 -30.53 -10.93 -9.95
C SER A 667 -29.78 -9.93 -10.83
N MET A 668 -30.19 -8.70 -10.79
CA MET A 668 -29.47 -7.57 -11.36
C MET A 668 -29.22 -6.57 -10.24
N ALA A 669 -28.02 -6.02 -10.20
CA ALA A 669 -27.65 -5.01 -9.22
C ALA A 669 -27.13 -3.75 -9.90
N VAL A 670 -27.44 -2.61 -9.31
CA VAL A 670 -26.82 -1.30 -9.61
C VAL A 670 -26.30 -0.74 -8.30
N TYR A 671 -25.05 -0.30 -8.29
CA TYR A 671 -24.43 0.14 -7.06
C TYR A 671 -23.31 1.17 -7.27
N LEU A 672 -23.06 1.95 -6.21
CA LEU A 672 -21.91 2.80 -6.05
C LEU A 672 -20.96 2.13 -5.04
N GLY A 673 -19.68 2.08 -5.35
CA GLY A 673 -18.66 1.52 -4.47
C GLY A 673 -17.47 2.45 -4.32
N GLY A 674 -16.81 2.39 -3.17
CA GLY A 674 -15.61 3.16 -2.89
C GLY A 674 -14.80 2.54 -1.76
N GLU A 675 -13.49 2.77 -1.78
CA GLU A 675 -12.59 2.32 -0.72
C GLU A 675 -12.38 3.47 0.28
N THR A 676 -12.58 3.17 1.56
CA THR A 676 -12.44 4.14 2.65
C THR A 676 -11.45 3.61 3.70
N PRO A 677 -11.01 4.44 4.65
CA PRO A 677 -10.20 3.97 5.78
C PRO A 677 -10.89 2.88 6.63
N PHE A 678 -12.22 2.78 6.53
CA PHE A 678 -13.02 1.74 7.18
C PHE A 678 -13.24 0.50 6.31
N GLY A 679 -12.49 0.38 5.22
CA GLY A 679 -12.65 -0.67 4.23
C GLY A 679 -13.55 -0.28 3.06
N PRO A 680 -13.98 -1.26 2.24
CA PRO A 680 -14.86 -1.01 1.11
C PRO A 680 -16.26 -0.59 1.57
N VAL A 681 -16.85 0.35 0.85
CA VAL A 681 -18.25 0.80 1.06
C VAL A 681 -19.01 0.60 -0.23
N TYR A 682 -20.20 -0.02 -0.13
CA TYR A 682 -21.09 -0.23 -1.25
C TYR A 682 -22.52 0.19 -0.86
N VAL A 683 -23.20 0.88 -1.74
CA VAL A 683 -24.61 1.21 -1.64
C VAL A 683 -25.29 0.96 -2.96
N GLY A 684 -26.46 0.33 -2.94
CA GLY A 684 -27.13 0.01 -4.18
C GLY A 684 -28.45 -0.72 -4.01
N ALA A 685 -28.94 -1.23 -5.14
CA ALA A 685 -30.18 -1.97 -5.24
C ALA A 685 -30.01 -3.23 -6.06
N GLY A 686 -30.68 -4.29 -5.67
CA GLY A 686 -30.82 -5.53 -6.41
C GLY A 686 -32.28 -5.79 -6.76
N TYR A 687 -32.50 -6.37 -7.94
CA TYR A 687 -33.81 -6.74 -8.45
C TYR A 687 -33.76 -8.10 -9.14
N SER A 688 -34.79 -8.92 -8.90
CA SER A 688 -35.01 -10.20 -9.58
C SER A 688 -36.32 -10.17 -10.39
N THR A 689 -36.32 -10.85 -11.52
CA THR A 689 -37.55 -11.00 -12.32
C THR A 689 -38.71 -11.75 -11.59
N SER A 690 -38.38 -12.42 -10.48
CA SER A 690 -39.37 -12.99 -9.56
C SER A 690 -40.16 -11.95 -8.74
N GLY A 691 -39.79 -10.66 -8.83
CA GLY A 691 -40.35 -9.57 -8.07
C GLY A 691 -39.68 -9.29 -6.74
N VAL A 692 -38.62 -10.03 -6.39
CA VAL A 692 -37.82 -9.77 -5.20
C VAL A 692 -36.90 -8.60 -5.46
N SER A 693 -36.82 -7.68 -4.52
CA SER A 693 -35.90 -6.53 -4.57
C SER A 693 -35.28 -6.25 -3.21
N ASN A 694 -34.11 -5.66 -3.22
CA ASN A 694 -33.37 -5.35 -2.01
C ASN A 694 -32.56 -4.07 -2.20
N LEU A 695 -32.65 -3.16 -1.23
CA LEU A 695 -31.74 -2.02 -1.09
C LEU A 695 -30.70 -2.40 -0.06
N PHE A 696 -29.44 -2.09 -0.33
CA PHE A 696 -28.37 -2.47 0.57
C PHE A 696 -27.33 -1.37 0.78
N LEU A 697 -26.72 -1.40 1.95
CA LEU A 697 -25.51 -0.68 2.32
C LEU A 697 -24.56 -1.68 2.99
N SER A 698 -23.32 -1.73 2.53
CA SER A 698 -22.28 -2.55 3.14
C SER A 698 -21.04 -1.70 3.38
N VAL A 699 -20.47 -1.80 4.56
CA VAL A 699 -19.26 -1.06 4.99
C VAL A 699 -18.31 -2.02 5.68
N GLY A 700 -17.05 -1.95 5.30
CA GLY A 700 -15.96 -2.60 6.02
C GLY A 700 -15.73 -4.06 5.64
N VAL A 701 -15.06 -4.76 6.54
CA VAL A 701 -14.66 -6.16 6.38
C VAL A 701 -15.70 -7.04 7.11
N PRO A 702 -16.35 -7.96 6.41
CA PRO A 702 -17.36 -8.82 7.01
C PRO A 702 -16.82 -9.81 8.03
#